data_6e5edc21b91d392fcb398b92cdf675e1
#
_entry.id   6e5edc21b91d392fcb398b92cdf675e1
#
_cell.length_a   1.000
_cell.length_b   1.000
_cell.length_c   1.000
_cell.angle_alpha   90.00
_cell.angle_beta   90.00
_cell.angle_gamma   90.00
#
_symmetry.space_group_name_H-M   'P 1'
#
loop_
_entity.id
_entity.type
_entity.pdbx_description
1 polymer ?
#
loop_
_entity_poly.entity_id
_entity_poly.type
_entity_poly.pdbx_seq_one_letter_code
_entity_poly.pdbx_strand_id
1 'polypeptide(L)'
;MKTILLFLLFCGLFSIQQARAQNGPNFQNDTATVNKFITAPLDEVLDEFAATYKIRFIFDRAQMHKYGVSDHYFHDKVKDIIRGICRANDIYYAKQPDGTYFILEKPEDITRLRRLPPGAMKPTVEAKINQAFTEEVITTAAAARPVRTNFALAGRVTDNATGESLPSASIKIRGTNITAVTNTDGYFNLTNVPADTSVLIVSYAGYQTSAERLTPERASQKLVISMLPADNALTEVVINGEKGEAVMNTDTRRVSVVQLTPAKLAVLPNIGERDILRAFQLMPGISGSNESSSGAYVRGGTPDQNLVLFDGFTVYQVDHLYGFYSAFNVNAVKDVQMYKGGFSAKFGGRLSSVTDITGKDGNKKTAGFGVDLSLLSVNIYGETPLNDKSSLLFSLRRSYQGPLYNKIFNKLTNTTTATTGGGGFGGPGGRGGMANFQTQVSSWFYDLNGKYTYTPDDKNIFSLSFYSGKDKMDNSHDLGIPSVLSSSVNSSSITDLTTYGNVGSSAKWSRRWTDKLYANTLVSYSNFFSHRNRGMASSITDSTGTVVDTNSGSAENNNLKDLSAKSDWELNISNTGKILFGGFASRQDVKYDYTQNDTTKLIDQNNQALTLGGYAELEQNFGALRLTPGLRYTHYDLTNKNYIEPRFSASYAINDKLMLKAATGRFYQFTNRVVREDILSGSKDFWVLANGSSIPVGSAIHYILGASYETNKFLFSIEGYYKRLSDLTEYSLRQTGTGGMFNPNSTITLEQNFYNGKGYAKGIEFLVQKKVGQYTGWIGYTLASAFNKFDVYGTDYFPAAQDVRNEFKSINLYQEGRWTFSATWIYASGRPYTAPVGSYTINRAGSGTETYFVVSGKNTERFKAYHRLDAAITYDLIRTSTKKVGSIGFSFFNIYNRSNTWYREYSIQGNQVISTDVNYLGFTPNLTLSLKW
;
A
#
# COMPACT_ATOMS: atom_id res chain seq x y z
N MET A 1 -14.99 -34.71 -4.31
CA MET A 1 -14.13 -35.34 -3.30
C MET A 1 -12.89 -36.07 -3.86
N LYS A 2 -12.86 -36.53 -5.12
CA LYS A 2 -11.65 -37.17 -5.69
C LYS A 2 -10.56 -36.19 -6.19
N THR A 3 -10.87 -34.92 -6.41
CA THR A 3 -9.93 -33.91 -6.92
C THR A 3 -9.15 -33.17 -5.82
N ILE A 4 -9.61 -33.21 -4.59
CA ILE A 4 -8.93 -32.62 -3.43
C ILE A 4 -7.83 -33.55 -2.90
N LEU A 5 -7.99 -34.88 -3.12
CA LEU A 5 -6.99 -35.87 -2.70
C LEU A 5 -5.71 -35.84 -3.57
N LEU A 6 -5.82 -35.40 -4.83
CA LEU A 6 -4.65 -35.30 -5.73
C LEU A 6 -3.76 -34.08 -5.40
N PHE A 7 -4.31 -33.03 -4.83
CA PHE A 7 -3.54 -31.83 -4.45
C PHE A 7 -2.78 -32.01 -3.12
N LEU A 8 -3.31 -32.84 -2.22
CA LEU A 8 -2.64 -33.20 -0.97
C LEU A 8 -1.53 -34.25 -1.16
N LEU A 9 -1.62 -35.07 -2.20
CA LEU A 9 -0.57 -36.06 -2.55
C LEU A 9 0.66 -35.37 -3.22
N PHE A 10 0.50 -34.21 -3.84
CA PHE A 10 1.63 -33.50 -4.45
C PHE A 10 2.47 -32.71 -3.43
N CYS A 11 1.91 -32.40 -2.26
CA CYS A 11 2.65 -31.77 -1.15
C CYS A 11 3.38 -32.77 -0.25
N GLY A 12 3.14 -34.07 -0.39
CA GLY A 12 3.69 -35.14 0.48
C GLY A 12 4.93 -35.85 -0.03
N LEU A 13 5.41 -35.57 -1.24
CA LEU A 13 6.50 -36.32 -1.88
C LEU A 13 7.87 -35.63 -1.91
N PHE A 14 8.05 -34.51 -1.17
CA PHE A 14 9.35 -33.82 -1.08
C PHE A 14 9.96 -33.79 0.33
N SER A 15 9.76 -34.82 1.09
CA SER A 15 10.51 -35.02 2.33
C SER A 15 10.85 -36.48 2.46
N ILE A 16 12.03 -36.88 2.05
CA ILE A 16 12.93 -37.91 2.57
C ILE A 16 14.13 -38.01 1.60
N GLN A 17 15.19 -37.25 1.91
CA GLN A 17 16.54 -37.79 1.77
C GLN A 17 17.32 -37.37 3.01
N GLN A 18 17.35 -38.33 3.91
CA GLN A 18 18.14 -38.23 5.13
C GLN A 18 19.63 -38.38 4.84
N ALA A 19 20.35 -37.61 5.65
CA ALA A 19 21.77 -37.72 5.89
C ALA A 19 22.27 -39.16 6.11
N ARG A 20 23.38 -39.48 5.54
CA ARG A 20 24.38 -40.39 6.11
C ARG A 20 25.62 -39.62 6.45
N ALA A 21 25.82 -39.40 7.73
CA ALA A 21 27.10 -39.07 8.29
C ALA A 21 27.93 -40.34 8.35
N GLN A 22 29.19 -40.25 7.93
CA GLN A 22 30.35 -40.84 8.60
C GLN A 22 31.55 -40.67 7.70
N ASN A 23 32.54 -39.95 8.23
CA ASN A 23 33.90 -40.43 8.50
C ASN A 23 34.84 -39.26 8.61
N GLY A 24 35.67 -39.31 9.61
CA GLY A 24 36.91 -38.63 9.97
C GLY A 24 37.41 -37.39 9.21
N PRO A 25 38.36 -36.64 9.74
CA PRO A 25 38.72 -35.33 9.23
C PRO A 25 39.41 -35.43 7.87
N ASN A 26 38.66 -35.40 6.81
CA ASN A 26 39.22 -35.14 5.49
C ASN A 26 39.51 -33.64 5.38
N PHE A 27 40.73 -33.29 5.61
CA PHE A 27 41.32 -31.99 5.29
C PHE A 27 41.39 -31.91 3.76
N GLN A 28 40.50 -31.22 3.09
CA GLN A 28 40.60 -30.71 1.71
C GLN A 28 39.24 -30.70 1.02
N ASN A 29 38.51 -29.64 1.20
CA ASN A 29 37.30 -29.39 0.42
C ASN A 29 37.43 -28.12 -0.45
N ASP A 30 38.57 -28.00 -1.15
CA ASP A 30 38.82 -26.88 -2.06
C ASP A 30 37.93 -26.90 -3.33
N THR A 31 37.17 -27.96 -3.53
CA THR A 31 36.17 -28.10 -4.58
C THR A 31 34.77 -27.68 -4.10
N ALA A 32 34.61 -27.37 -2.83
CA ALA A 32 33.33 -26.84 -2.29
C ALA A 32 32.98 -25.52 -2.98
N THR A 33 31.71 -25.30 -3.22
CA THR A 33 31.20 -24.06 -3.82
C THR A 33 30.91 -23.02 -2.76
N VAL A 34 31.28 -21.78 -3.04
CA VAL A 34 31.03 -20.61 -2.20
C VAL A 34 29.95 -19.75 -2.84
N ASN A 35 28.97 -19.36 -2.06
CA ASN A 35 27.90 -18.45 -2.47
C ASN A 35 27.79 -17.32 -1.45
N LYS A 36 28.71 -16.36 -1.52
CA LYS A 36 28.67 -15.19 -0.64
C LYS A 36 29.48 -14.00 -1.18
N PHE A 37 29.11 -12.80 -0.72
CA PHE A 37 29.93 -11.61 -0.85
C PHE A 37 30.96 -11.58 0.28
N ILE A 38 32.22 -11.37 -0.07
CA ILE A 38 33.32 -11.27 0.90
C ILE A 38 33.89 -9.87 0.81
N THR A 39 33.85 -9.14 1.93
CA THR A 39 34.55 -7.87 2.10
C THR A 39 35.24 -7.92 3.43
N ALA A 40 36.53 -8.33 3.41
CA ALA A 40 37.33 -8.47 4.61
C ALA A 40 38.83 -8.43 4.25
N PRO A 41 39.72 -8.18 5.20
CA PRO A 41 41.14 -8.43 5.03
C PRO A 41 41.40 -9.88 4.64
N LEU A 42 42.42 -10.09 3.81
CA LEU A 42 42.70 -11.41 3.22
C LEU A 42 43.04 -12.48 4.27
N ASP A 43 43.71 -12.13 5.33
CA ASP A 43 44.05 -13.05 6.43
C ASP A 43 42.74 -13.57 7.12
N GLU A 44 41.76 -12.72 7.30
CA GLU A 44 40.46 -13.11 7.88
C GLU A 44 39.68 -14.04 6.94
N VAL A 45 39.74 -13.79 5.63
CA VAL A 45 39.12 -14.64 4.59
C VAL A 45 39.77 -16.02 4.56
N LEU A 46 41.09 -16.08 4.65
CA LEU A 46 41.82 -17.34 4.66
C LEU A 46 41.55 -18.15 5.94
N ASP A 47 41.42 -17.51 7.11
CA ASP A 47 41.02 -18.14 8.35
C ASP A 47 39.59 -18.69 8.27
N GLU A 48 38.67 -17.93 7.70
CA GLU A 48 37.29 -18.39 7.50
C GLU A 48 37.22 -19.60 6.57
N PHE A 49 37.99 -19.57 5.48
CA PHE A 49 38.06 -20.69 4.54
C PHE A 49 38.70 -21.91 5.20
N ALA A 50 39.72 -21.71 6.02
CA ALA A 50 40.31 -22.80 6.80
C ALA A 50 39.31 -23.45 7.72
N ALA A 51 38.56 -22.67 8.45
CA ALA A 51 37.54 -23.14 9.41
C ALA A 51 36.34 -23.80 8.74
N THR A 52 35.81 -23.21 7.66
CA THR A 52 34.56 -23.62 7.01
C THR A 52 34.78 -24.82 6.07
N TYR A 53 35.84 -24.77 5.25
CA TYR A 53 36.05 -25.78 4.21
C TYR A 53 37.15 -26.78 4.56
N LYS A 54 37.72 -26.68 5.80
CA LYS A 54 38.76 -27.57 6.28
C LYS A 54 39.99 -27.61 5.38
N ILE A 55 40.42 -26.44 4.89
CA ILE A 55 41.58 -26.23 4.06
C ILE A 55 42.73 -25.68 4.93
N ARG A 56 43.93 -26.13 4.77
CA ARG A 56 45.09 -25.63 5.47
C ARG A 56 45.79 -24.54 4.67
N PHE A 57 45.94 -23.34 5.27
CA PHE A 57 46.69 -22.22 4.72
C PHE A 57 47.93 -21.95 5.54
N ILE A 58 49.01 -21.58 4.89
CA ILE A 58 50.25 -21.08 5.51
C ILE A 58 50.55 -19.74 4.88
N PHE A 59 50.56 -18.67 5.66
CA PHE A 59 50.80 -17.31 5.22
C PHE A 59 51.31 -16.44 6.36
N ASP A 60 51.97 -15.32 6.04
CA ASP A 60 52.30 -14.27 7.00
C ASP A 60 51.09 -13.38 7.23
N ARG A 61 50.54 -13.40 8.44
CA ARG A 61 49.33 -12.67 8.79
C ARG A 61 49.49 -11.15 8.62
N ALA A 62 50.63 -10.59 9.09
CA ALA A 62 50.89 -9.16 9.00
C ALA A 62 51.02 -8.66 7.56
N GLN A 63 51.53 -9.51 6.67
CA GLN A 63 51.60 -9.21 5.25
C GLN A 63 50.25 -9.36 4.59
N MET A 64 49.46 -10.42 4.86
CA MET A 64 48.19 -10.70 4.20
C MET A 64 47.07 -9.76 4.69
N HIS A 65 47.15 -9.21 5.89
CA HIS A 65 46.20 -8.23 6.42
C HIS A 65 46.14 -6.91 5.61
N LYS A 66 47.22 -6.58 4.86
CA LYS A 66 47.29 -5.39 4.00
C LYS A 66 46.41 -5.50 2.75
N TYR A 67 46.09 -6.73 2.37
CA TYR A 67 45.28 -7.02 1.17
C TYR A 67 43.83 -7.18 1.55
N GLY A 68 42.92 -6.53 0.80
CA GLY A 68 41.48 -6.63 0.98
C GLY A 68 40.87 -7.56 -0.06
N VAL A 69 39.88 -8.31 0.35
CA VAL A 69 38.99 -9.05 -0.55
C VAL A 69 37.67 -8.35 -0.57
N SER A 70 37.22 -7.90 -1.74
CA SER A 70 35.88 -7.30 -1.91
C SER A 70 35.32 -7.81 -3.23
N ASP A 71 34.64 -8.98 -3.17
CA ASP A 71 34.10 -9.62 -4.37
C ASP A 71 32.91 -10.52 -4.03
N HIS A 72 32.13 -10.85 -5.07
CA HIS A 72 30.95 -11.68 -5.02
C HIS A 72 31.24 -13.03 -5.67
N TYR A 73 31.17 -14.12 -4.88
CA TYR A 73 31.40 -15.48 -5.36
C TYR A 73 30.09 -16.27 -5.44
N PHE A 74 29.79 -16.81 -6.64
CA PHE A 74 28.57 -17.57 -6.91
C PHE A 74 28.89 -18.92 -7.53
N HIS A 75 28.60 -20.00 -6.79
CA HIS A 75 28.95 -21.35 -7.20
C HIS A 75 30.42 -21.52 -7.59
N ASP A 76 31.26 -20.59 -7.15
CA ASP A 76 32.71 -20.65 -7.41
C ASP A 76 33.34 -21.66 -6.47
N LYS A 77 34.21 -22.47 -6.99
CA LYS A 77 34.96 -23.41 -6.18
C LYS A 77 36.01 -22.68 -5.37
N VAL A 78 36.21 -23.05 -4.11
CA VAL A 78 37.20 -22.40 -3.21
C VAL A 78 38.56 -22.27 -3.87
N LYS A 79 39.02 -23.27 -4.60
CA LYS A 79 40.32 -23.21 -5.33
C LYS A 79 40.35 -22.09 -6.38
N ASP A 80 39.23 -21.84 -7.05
CA ASP A 80 39.14 -20.82 -8.09
C ASP A 80 39.03 -19.43 -7.48
N ILE A 81 38.38 -19.32 -6.30
CA ILE A 81 38.33 -18.10 -5.49
C ILE A 81 39.73 -17.72 -4.98
N ILE A 82 40.46 -18.67 -4.40
CA ILE A 82 41.86 -18.43 -3.94
C ILE A 82 42.73 -17.95 -5.11
N ARG A 83 42.59 -18.56 -6.29
CA ARG A 83 43.28 -18.13 -7.52
C ARG A 83 42.88 -16.71 -7.92
N GLY A 84 41.61 -16.38 -7.89
CA GLY A 84 41.07 -15.06 -8.21
C GLY A 84 41.58 -13.97 -7.26
N ILE A 85 41.52 -14.23 -5.95
CA ILE A 85 41.98 -13.31 -4.91
C ILE A 85 43.51 -13.03 -5.08
N CYS A 86 44.28 -14.09 -5.25
CA CYS A 86 45.74 -13.95 -5.43
C CYS A 86 46.07 -13.12 -6.68
N ARG A 87 45.36 -13.35 -7.78
CA ARG A 87 45.52 -12.60 -9.03
C ARG A 87 45.08 -11.14 -8.92
N ALA A 88 43.96 -10.86 -8.20
CA ALA A 88 43.45 -9.51 -8.04
C ALA A 88 44.33 -8.63 -7.15
N ASN A 89 45.05 -9.23 -6.22
CA ASN A 89 45.97 -8.54 -5.28
C ASN A 89 47.44 -8.64 -5.67
N ASP A 90 47.78 -9.20 -6.83
CA ASP A 90 49.13 -9.43 -7.32
C ASP A 90 50.04 -10.23 -6.33
N ILE A 91 49.39 -11.21 -5.65
CA ILE A 91 50.05 -12.15 -4.73
C ILE A 91 50.04 -13.56 -5.28
N TYR A 92 50.83 -14.43 -4.72
CA TYR A 92 51.09 -15.75 -5.28
C TYR A 92 50.64 -16.86 -4.35
N TYR A 93 50.21 -17.97 -4.90
CA TYR A 93 49.90 -19.17 -4.12
C TYR A 93 50.57 -20.41 -4.68
N ALA A 94 50.89 -21.35 -3.79
CA ALA A 94 51.36 -22.69 -4.18
C ALA A 94 50.58 -23.76 -3.37
N LYS A 95 49.94 -24.71 -4.09
CA LYS A 95 49.30 -25.87 -3.46
C LYS A 95 50.29 -27.01 -3.37
N GLN A 96 50.41 -27.56 -2.17
CA GLN A 96 51.26 -28.73 -1.87
C GLN A 96 50.51 -30.05 -2.16
N PRO A 97 51.19 -31.19 -2.34
CA PRO A 97 50.54 -32.49 -2.53
C PRO A 97 49.61 -32.95 -1.41
N ASP A 98 49.86 -32.46 -0.17
CA ASP A 98 49.00 -32.68 1.00
C ASP A 98 47.76 -31.79 1.05
N GLY A 99 47.59 -30.90 0.04
CA GLY A 99 46.46 -29.98 -0.10
C GLY A 99 46.64 -28.66 0.65
N THR A 100 47.75 -28.43 1.31
CA THR A 100 48.07 -27.14 1.98
C THR A 100 48.32 -26.05 0.97
N TYR A 101 47.76 -24.86 1.16
CA TYR A 101 48.03 -23.67 0.32
C TYR A 101 49.00 -22.74 1.05
N PHE A 102 50.08 -22.38 0.35
CA PHE A 102 50.97 -21.28 0.74
C PHE A 102 50.54 -20.01 0.00
N ILE A 103 50.34 -18.92 0.74
CA ILE A 103 50.06 -17.61 0.16
C ILE A 103 51.22 -16.68 0.41
N LEU A 104 51.75 -16.08 -0.64
CA LEU A 104 53.04 -15.40 -0.68
C LEU A 104 52.95 -14.06 -1.41
N GLU A 105 53.76 -13.09 -1.00
CA GLU A 105 53.81 -11.76 -1.60
C GLU A 105 54.71 -11.68 -2.85
N LYS A 106 55.73 -12.58 -2.96
CA LYS A 106 56.70 -12.57 -4.08
C LYS A 106 56.73 -13.87 -4.90
N PRO A 107 56.86 -13.78 -6.22
CA PRO A 107 56.92 -14.97 -7.10
C PRO A 107 58.12 -15.89 -6.84
N GLU A 108 59.24 -15.34 -6.39
CA GLU A 108 60.49 -16.06 -6.15
C GLU A 108 60.31 -17.13 -5.08
N ASP A 109 59.49 -16.87 -4.11
CA ASP A 109 59.20 -17.79 -3.01
C ASP A 109 58.43 -19.04 -3.47
N ILE A 110 57.60 -18.92 -4.51
CA ILE A 110 56.87 -20.06 -5.12
C ILE A 110 57.86 -21.03 -5.78
N THR A 111 58.85 -20.49 -6.49
CA THR A 111 59.85 -21.29 -7.18
C THR A 111 60.72 -22.06 -6.20
N ARG A 112 61.04 -21.45 -5.08
CA ARG A 112 61.80 -22.05 -3.95
C ARG A 112 60.98 -23.16 -3.28
N LEU A 113 59.69 -22.94 -2.99
CA LEU A 113 58.76 -23.89 -2.36
C LEU A 113 58.49 -25.13 -3.24
N ARG A 114 58.40 -24.99 -4.57
CA ARG A 114 58.22 -26.11 -5.51
C ARG A 114 59.42 -27.02 -5.61
N ARG A 115 60.61 -26.58 -5.21
CA ARG A 115 61.85 -27.37 -5.27
C ARG A 115 62.19 -28.09 -3.96
N LEU A 116 61.46 -27.91 -2.89
CA LEU A 116 61.71 -28.56 -1.62
C LEU A 116 61.03 -29.92 -1.54
N PRO A 117 61.70 -30.97 -1.07
CA PRO A 117 61.10 -32.28 -0.91
C PRO A 117 60.00 -32.29 0.17
N PRO A 118 58.99 -33.18 0.00
CA PRO A 118 57.95 -33.31 1.01
C PRO A 118 58.51 -33.73 2.36
N GLY A 119 58.52 -32.88 3.34
CA GLY A 119 59.04 -33.13 4.69
C GLY A 119 60.10 -32.16 5.18
N ALA A 120 60.75 -31.38 4.31
CA ALA A 120 61.82 -30.45 4.69
C ALA A 120 61.36 -29.09 5.26
N MET A 121 60.05 -28.87 5.32
CA MET A 121 59.48 -27.54 5.64
C MET A 121 58.94 -27.38 7.07
N LYS A 122 59.00 -28.41 7.92
CA LYS A 122 58.35 -28.30 9.24
C LYS A 122 59.04 -27.41 10.28
N PRO A 123 60.40 -27.18 10.30
CA PRO A 123 60.99 -26.45 11.42
C PRO A 123 61.15 -24.96 11.21
N THR A 124 61.34 -24.46 9.99
CA THR A 124 61.81 -23.07 9.77
C THR A 124 60.69 -22.02 9.78
N VAL A 125 59.45 -22.40 9.40
CA VAL A 125 58.34 -21.45 9.34
C VAL A 125 57.56 -21.44 10.64
N GLU A 126 57.41 -22.59 11.29
CA GLU A 126 56.84 -22.66 12.66
C GLU A 126 57.74 -21.99 13.71
N ALA A 127 59.06 -22.03 13.56
CA ALA A 127 59.97 -21.34 14.49
C ALA A 127 59.90 -19.82 14.37
N LYS A 128 59.65 -19.27 13.19
CA LYS A 128 59.48 -17.82 13.05
C LYS A 128 58.09 -17.34 13.53
N ILE A 129 57.06 -18.16 13.43
CA ILE A 129 55.73 -17.85 13.94
C ILE A 129 55.77 -17.91 15.48
N ASN A 130 56.46 -18.86 16.07
CA ASN A 130 56.59 -18.99 17.54
C ASN A 130 57.53 -17.96 18.17
N GLN A 131 58.49 -17.39 17.46
CA GLN A 131 59.36 -16.32 17.94
C GLN A 131 58.68 -14.94 17.96
N ALA A 132 57.62 -14.74 17.20
CA ALA A 132 56.85 -13.49 17.26
C ALA A 132 55.86 -13.43 18.44
N PHE A 133 55.68 -14.52 19.21
CA PHE A 133 54.74 -14.62 20.32
C PHE A 133 55.37 -14.76 21.69
N THR A 134 56.72 -14.73 21.82
CA THR A 134 57.38 -14.69 23.14
C THR A 134 58.20 -13.43 23.26
N GLU A 135 57.82 -12.61 24.18
CA GLU A 135 58.46 -11.43 24.76
C GLU A 135 58.08 -10.07 24.21
N GLU A 136 57.07 -9.51 24.83
CA GLU A 136 57.21 -8.32 25.66
C GLU A 136 55.96 -8.20 26.57
N VAL A 137 56.02 -8.85 27.75
CA VAL A 137 55.20 -8.44 28.86
C VAL A 137 55.89 -7.22 29.50
N ILE A 138 55.72 -6.06 28.86
CA ILE A 138 55.92 -4.80 29.55
C ILE A 138 54.67 -4.57 30.41
N THR A 139 54.80 -4.79 31.71
CA THR A 139 53.90 -4.30 32.71
C THR A 139 53.93 -2.78 32.74
N THR A 140 53.28 -2.16 31.79
CA THR A 140 52.79 -0.80 31.95
C THR A 140 51.47 -0.92 32.67
N ALA A 141 51.35 -0.27 33.83
CA ALA A 141 50.13 -0.13 34.57
C ALA A 141 48.99 0.17 33.61
N ALA A 142 47.99 -0.70 33.59
CA ALA A 142 46.80 -0.53 32.80
C ALA A 142 46.18 0.81 33.14
N ALA A 143 46.45 1.83 32.31
CA ALA A 143 45.59 3.01 32.32
C ALA A 143 44.17 2.48 32.15
N ALA A 144 43.32 2.71 33.11
CA ALA A 144 41.92 2.30 33.12
C ALA A 144 41.33 2.71 31.76
N ARG A 145 41.01 1.72 30.93
CA ARG A 145 40.32 2.01 29.67
C ARG A 145 39.08 2.78 30.07
N PRO A 146 38.84 3.98 29.50
CA PRO A 146 37.65 4.74 29.84
C PRO A 146 36.47 3.81 29.60
N VAL A 147 35.60 3.67 30.60
CA VAL A 147 34.34 2.92 30.48
C VAL A 147 33.57 3.54 29.31
N ARG A 148 33.58 2.86 28.18
CA ARG A 148 32.87 3.36 26.98
C ARG A 148 31.39 3.29 27.28
N THR A 149 30.79 4.44 27.43
CA THR A 149 29.32 4.56 27.59
C THR A 149 28.64 4.33 26.25
N ASN A 150 27.46 3.67 26.27
CA ASN A 150 26.62 3.56 25.09
C ASN A 150 26.33 4.96 24.52
N PHE A 151 26.20 5.06 23.18
CA PHE A 151 26.04 6.33 22.51
C PHE A 151 24.76 6.36 21.63
N ALA A 152 24.36 7.55 21.22
CA ALA A 152 23.31 7.74 20.22
C ALA A 152 23.94 7.86 18.82
N LEU A 153 23.39 7.15 17.84
CA LEU A 153 23.84 7.13 16.46
C LEU A 153 22.76 7.73 15.56
N ALA A 154 23.06 8.84 14.88
CA ALA A 154 22.20 9.44 13.87
C ALA A 154 22.77 9.24 12.48
N GLY A 155 21.89 9.02 11.50
CA GLY A 155 22.32 8.85 10.12
C GLY A 155 21.18 9.04 9.11
N ARG A 156 21.52 8.82 7.86
CA ARG A 156 20.57 8.88 6.73
C ARG A 156 20.74 7.65 5.83
N VAL A 157 19.62 7.09 5.37
CA VAL A 157 19.61 5.99 4.40
C VAL A 157 19.17 6.53 3.05
N THR A 158 19.93 6.19 2.00
CA THR A 158 19.68 6.64 0.63
C THR A 158 19.79 5.47 -0.35
N ASP A 159 19.17 5.63 -1.51
CA ASP A 159 19.36 4.74 -2.66
C ASP A 159 20.71 5.02 -3.32
N ASN A 160 21.54 4.01 -3.50
CA ASN A 160 22.85 4.16 -4.15
C ASN A 160 22.73 4.50 -5.64
N ALA A 161 21.70 4.06 -6.34
CA ALA A 161 21.53 4.31 -7.77
C ALA A 161 21.02 5.73 -8.05
N THR A 162 20.07 6.23 -7.25
CA THR A 162 19.35 7.49 -7.50
C THR A 162 19.75 8.61 -6.55
N GLY A 163 20.33 8.30 -5.39
CA GLY A 163 20.61 9.27 -4.31
C GLY A 163 19.35 9.72 -3.54
N GLU A 164 18.20 9.13 -3.82
CA GLU A 164 16.96 9.42 -3.11
C GLU A 164 17.00 8.94 -1.66
N SER A 165 16.27 9.63 -0.78
CA SER A 165 16.07 9.16 0.60
C SER A 165 15.23 7.90 0.63
N LEU A 166 15.53 6.96 1.51
CA LEU A 166 14.74 5.74 1.73
C LEU A 166 13.94 5.88 3.03
N PRO A 167 12.63 6.20 2.96
CA PRO A 167 11.74 6.26 4.11
C PRO A 167 11.44 4.84 4.61
N SER A 168 11.19 4.73 5.92
CA SER A 168 10.77 3.45 6.53
C SER A 168 11.77 2.30 6.40
N ALA A 169 13.04 2.59 6.12
CA ALA A 169 14.11 1.59 6.19
C ALA A 169 14.28 1.12 7.64
N SER A 170 14.31 -0.19 7.84
CA SER A 170 14.50 -0.80 9.15
C SER A 170 15.99 -0.86 9.49
N ILE A 171 16.35 -0.38 10.66
CA ILE A 171 17.71 -0.32 11.16
C ILE A 171 17.78 -1.10 12.46
N LYS A 172 18.76 -1.99 12.58
CA LYS A 172 18.93 -2.87 13.76
C LYS A 172 20.39 -3.04 14.10
N ILE A 173 20.71 -3.05 15.38
CA ILE A 173 22.02 -3.54 15.88
C ILE A 173 21.95 -5.06 16.02
N ARG A 174 22.88 -5.77 15.35
CA ARG A 174 22.94 -7.24 15.36
C ARG A 174 23.04 -7.78 16.78
N GLY A 175 22.27 -8.83 17.10
CA GLY A 175 22.29 -9.48 18.42
C GLY A 175 21.60 -8.67 19.53
N THR A 176 20.93 -7.55 19.20
CA THR A 176 20.24 -6.71 20.19
C THR A 176 18.82 -6.42 19.76
N ASN A 177 18.04 -5.85 20.69
CA ASN A 177 16.70 -5.32 20.42
C ASN A 177 16.69 -3.83 20.05
N ILE A 178 17.88 -3.23 19.81
CA ILE A 178 18.01 -1.81 19.45
C ILE A 178 17.70 -1.65 17.96
N THR A 179 16.64 -0.91 17.67
CA THR A 179 16.18 -0.66 16.30
C THR A 179 15.61 0.74 16.14
N ALA A 180 15.68 1.22 14.91
CA ALA A 180 14.99 2.42 14.45
C ALA A 180 14.36 2.17 13.06
N VAL A 181 13.56 3.13 12.61
CA VAL A 181 13.01 3.19 11.26
C VAL A 181 13.28 4.59 10.74
N THR A 182 13.71 4.71 9.49
CA THR A 182 13.93 6.04 8.89
C THR A 182 12.61 6.79 8.72
N ASN A 183 12.65 8.11 8.93
CA ASN A 183 11.53 8.99 8.62
C ASN A 183 11.35 9.19 7.09
N THR A 184 10.41 10.03 6.66
CA THR A 184 10.13 10.31 5.25
C THR A 184 11.32 10.83 4.45
N ASP A 185 12.31 11.43 5.12
CA ASP A 185 13.51 11.99 4.53
C ASP A 185 14.76 11.11 4.69
N GLY A 186 14.54 9.85 5.11
CA GLY A 186 15.58 8.84 5.26
C GLY A 186 16.43 8.99 6.53
N TYR A 187 16.15 9.96 7.40
CA TYR A 187 16.89 10.12 8.65
C TYR A 187 16.46 9.10 9.70
N PHE A 188 17.43 8.62 10.46
CA PHE A 188 17.21 7.76 11.62
C PHE A 188 18.05 8.20 12.81
N ASN A 189 17.59 7.79 13.97
CA ASN A 189 18.36 7.91 15.21
C ASN A 189 18.20 6.60 16.00
N LEU A 190 19.33 6.01 16.37
CA LEU A 190 19.42 4.88 17.27
C LEU A 190 19.94 5.36 18.62
N THR A 191 19.23 5.02 19.66
CA THR A 191 19.63 5.32 21.03
C THR A 191 20.24 4.09 21.68
N ASN A 192 21.13 4.28 22.65
CA ASN A 192 21.73 3.22 23.44
C ASN A 192 22.57 2.19 22.66
N VAL A 193 23.24 2.62 21.59
CA VAL A 193 24.12 1.75 20.80
C VAL A 193 25.31 1.35 21.66
N PRO A 194 25.61 0.04 21.82
CA PRO A 194 26.78 -0.42 22.60
C PRO A 194 28.08 0.16 22.04
N ALA A 195 28.97 0.53 22.94
CA ALA A 195 30.24 1.17 22.58
C ALA A 195 31.32 0.21 22.05
N ASP A 196 30.99 -1.07 21.94
CA ASP A 196 31.79 -2.09 21.28
C ASP A 196 31.63 -2.05 19.76
N THR A 197 32.27 -2.99 19.08
CA THR A 197 32.20 -3.13 17.63
C THR A 197 30.84 -3.66 17.13
N SER A 198 29.77 -2.92 17.40
CA SER A 198 28.42 -3.29 16.99
C SER A 198 28.27 -3.29 15.47
N VAL A 199 27.49 -4.24 14.93
CA VAL A 199 27.15 -4.32 13.50
C VAL A 199 25.76 -3.75 13.30
N LEU A 200 25.67 -2.69 12.49
CA LEU A 200 24.43 -2.06 12.06
C LEU A 200 23.90 -2.80 10.84
N ILE A 201 22.68 -3.29 10.92
CA ILE A 201 21.97 -3.93 9.81
C ILE A 201 20.87 -2.97 9.34
N VAL A 202 20.88 -2.65 8.06
CA VAL A 202 19.87 -1.82 7.41
C VAL A 202 19.17 -2.63 6.33
N SER A 203 17.84 -2.68 6.39
CA SER A 203 17.01 -3.40 5.44
C SER A 203 15.86 -2.54 4.94
N TYR A 204 15.60 -2.60 3.63
CA TYR A 204 14.48 -1.94 2.98
C TYR A 204 13.95 -2.83 1.85
N ALA A 205 12.63 -2.89 1.68
CA ALA A 205 12.02 -3.75 0.65
C ALA A 205 12.46 -3.33 -0.76
N GLY A 206 12.98 -4.27 -1.54
CA GLY A 206 13.53 -4.01 -2.87
C GLY A 206 15.00 -3.62 -2.90
N TYR A 207 15.70 -3.68 -1.77
CA TYR A 207 17.13 -3.37 -1.65
C TYR A 207 17.89 -4.50 -0.98
N GLN A 208 19.18 -4.60 -1.31
CA GLN A 208 20.07 -5.52 -0.63
C GLN A 208 20.25 -5.05 0.81
N THR A 209 20.22 -5.99 1.76
CA THR A 209 20.47 -5.67 3.17
C THR A 209 21.93 -5.23 3.33
N SER A 210 22.13 -4.06 3.93
CA SER A 210 23.46 -3.55 4.25
C SER A 210 23.83 -3.91 5.70
N ALA A 211 25.05 -4.39 5.90
CA ALA A 211 25.62 -4.64 7.23
C ALA A 211 26.89 -3.80 7.37
N GLU A 212 26.91 -2.88 8.34
CA GLU A 212 28.02 -1.96 8.57
C GLU A 212 28.56 -2.08 9.99
N ARG A 213 29.85 -2.29 10.13
CA ARG A 213 30.51 -2.35 11.44
C ARG A 213 30.76 -0.93 11.95
N LEU A 214 30.27 -0.65 13.13
CA LEU A 214 30.45 0.64 13.79
C LEU A 214 31.77 0.65 14.56
N THR A 215 32.72 1.48 14.11
CA THR A 215 33.89 1.83 14.91
C THR A 215 33.65 3.16 15.62
N PRO A 216 34.40 3.48 16.72
CA PRO A 216 34.25 4.76 17.41
C PRO A 216 34.46 5.98 16.50
N GLU A 217 35.39 5.88 15.55
CA GLU A 217 35.70 6.94 14.59
C GLU A 217 34.53 7.13 13.62
N ARG A 218 33.92 6.02 13.15
CA ARG A 218 32.79 6.04 12.21
C ARG A 218 31.51 6.47 12.91
N ALA A 219 31.34 6.14 14.16
CA ALA A 219 30.18 6.56 14.96
C ALA A 219 30.19 8.07 15.27
N SER A 220 31.35 8.71 15.28
CA SER A 220 31.48 10.17 15.44
C SER A 220 31.28 10.95 14.14
N GLN A 221 31.26 10.28 12.98
CA GLN A 221 31.03 10.87 11.67
C GLN A 221 29.54 10.81 11.29
N LYS A 222 29.12 11.68 10.36
CA LYS A 222 27.78 11.61 9.75
C LYS A 222 27.66 10.28 8.99
N LEU A 223 26.76 9.42 9.47
CA LEU A 223 26.56 8.12 8.83
C LEU A 223 25.54 8.28 7.69
N VAL A 224 26.02 8.13 6.44
CA VAL A 224 25.15 8.00 5.25
C VAL A 224 25.28 6.57 4.73
N ILE A 225 24.18 5.83 4.74
CA ILE A 225 24.13 4.46 4.29
C ILE A 225 23.44 4.43 2.92
N SER A 226 24.21 4.11 1.89
CA SER A 226 23.73 3.99 0.52
C SER A 226 23.38 2.54 0.23
N MET A 227 22.09 2.23 0.09
CA MET A 227 21.61 0.88 -0.17
C MET A 227 21.56 0.60 -1.67
N LEU A 228 22.02 -0.58 -2.07
CA LEU A 228 21.95 -1.05 -3.45
C LEU A 228 20.56 -1.62 -3.72
N PRO A 229 19.85 -1.20 -4.81
CA PRO A 229 18.64 -1.87 -5.24
C PRO A 229 18.92 -3.38 -5.44
N ALA A 230 18.02 -4.23 -4.98
CA ALA A 230 18.05 -5.63 -5.33
C ALA A 230 17.60 -5.72 -6.79
N ASP A 231 18.55 -5.79 -7.72
CA ASP A 231 18.22 -6.18 -9.08
C ASP A 231 17.63 -7.59 -9.02
N ASN A 232 16.54 -7.82 -9.75
CA ASN A 232 15.87 -9.12 -9.82
C ASN A 232 16.73 -10.22 -10.48
N ALA A 233 18.02 -10.04 -10.57
CA ALA A 233 18.98 -11.07 -10.93
C ALA A 233 19.14 -11.98 -9.71
N LEU A 234 18.55 -13.16 -9.82
CA LEU A 234 18.60 -14.30 -8.92
C LEU A 234 19.95 -14.49 -8.26
N THR A 235 20.07 -13.97 -7.09
CA THR A 235 21.17 -14.35 -6.23
C THR A 235 20.59 -14.51 -4.83
N GLU A 236 20.53 -15.74 -4.39
CA GLU A 236 20.23 -16.10 -3.03
C GLU A 236 21.40 -15.61 -2.16
N VAL A 237 21.39 -14.36 -1.76
CA VAL A 237 22.28 -13.85 -0.74
C VAL A 237 21.75 -14.33 0.60
N VAL A 238 22.11 -15.52 0.97
CA VAL A 238 21.94 -16.00 2.34
C VAL A 238 23.08 -15.42 3.17
N ILE A 239 22.92 -14.19 3.62
CA ILE A 239 23.72 -13.69 4.73
C ILE A 239 23.08 -14.23 6.00
N ASN A 240 23.83 -15.02 6.75
CA ASN A 240 23.37 -15.62 8.01
C ASN A 240 22.71 -14.58 8.93
N GLY A 241 21.39 -14.70 9.14
CA GLY A 241 20.65 -13.91 10.12
C GLY A 241 19.82 -12.74 9.57
N GLU A 242 19.70 -12.54 8.25
CA GLU A 242 19.07 -11.33 7.70
C GLU A 242 17.64 -11.56 7.16
N LYS A 243 16.82 -10.51 7.30
CA LYS A 243 15.42 -10.52 6.84
C LYS A 243 15.37 -10.52 5.32
N GLY A 244 14.65 -11.46 4.75
CA GLY A 244 14.44 -11.54 3.31
C GLY A 244 13.52 -10.44 2.77
N GLU A 245 13.57 -10.29 1.46
CA GLU A 245 12.84 -9.30 0.70
C GLU A 245 11.38 -9.73 0.44
N ALA A 246 10.44 -9.22 1.22
CA ALA A 246 9.01 -9.45 0.99
C ALA A 246 8.39 -8.31 0.17
N VAL A 247 7.36 -8.60 -0.63
CA VAL A 247 6.55 -7.60 -1.37
C VAL A 247 5.88 -6.62 -0.42
N MET A 248 5.42 -7.12 0.72
CA MET A 248 4.87 -6.32 1.82
C MET A 248 5.58 -6.69 3.12
N ASN A 249 5.91 -5.68 3.91
CA ASN A 249 6.48 -5.85 5.23
C ASN A 249 5.46 -5.45 6.31
N THR A 250 5.19 -6.38 7.23
CA THR A 250 4.48 -6.06 8.47
C THR A 250 5.50 -5.64 9.50
N ASP A 251 5.35 -4.45 10.09
CA ASP A 251 6.21 -4.04 11.18
C ASP A 251 5.94 -4.91 12.41
N THR A 252 6.95 -5.65 12.83
CA THR A 252 6.81 -6.56 13.97
C THR A 252 6.81 -5.85 15.32
N ARG A 253 7.20 -4.58 15.37
CA ARG A 253 7.32 -3.79 16.60
C ARG A 253 6.26 -2.72 16.76
N ARG A 254 5.80 -2.12 15.66
CA ARG A 254 4.67 -1.19 15.68
C ARG A 254 3.37 -1.96 15.52
N VAL A 255 2.33 -1.51 16.20
CA VAL A 255 1.03 -2.15 16.16
C VAL A 255 0.34 -1.89 14.83
N SER A 256 -0.10 -2.95 14.14
CA SER A 256 -0.98 -2.87 12.96
C SER A 256 -0.44 -2.04 11.78
N VAL A 257 0.88 -1.99 11.58
CA VAL A 257 1.51 -1.25 10.47
C VAL A 257 1.93 -2.21 9.37
N VAL A 258 1.51 -1.91 8.14
CA VAL A 258 1.90 -2.61 6.91
C VAL A 258 2.59 -1.60 5.99
N GLN A 259 3.75 -1.96 5.47
CA GLN A 259 4.52 -1.18 4.51
C GLN A 259 4.52 -1.87 3.15
N LEU A 260 4.36 -1.10 2.10
CA LEU A 260 4.41 -1.54 0.71
C LEU A 260 5.43 -0.71 -0.08
N THR A 261 6.32 -1.37 -0.78
CA THR A 261 7.21 -0.72 -1.74
C THR A 261 6.71 -0.96 -3.17
N PRO A 262 6.30 0.10 -3.90
CA PRO A 262 5.64 -0.03 -5.21
C PRO A 262 6.44 -0.78 -6.27
N ALA A 263 7.76 -0.75 -6.21
CA ALA A 263 8.65 -1.47 -7.14
C ALA A 263 8.34 -2.98 -7.22
N LYS A 264 7.85 -3.57 -6.13
CA LYS A 264 7.48 -5.00 -6.04
C LYS A 264 6.05 -5.33 -6.47
N LEU A 265 5.21 -4.33 -6.79
CA LEU A 265 3.83 -4.56 -7.24
C LEU A 265 3.75 -5.16 -8.65
N ALA A 266 4.79 -5.03 -9.45
CA ALA A 266 4.81 -5.52 -10.83
C ALA A 266 4.62 -7.04 -10.96
N VAL A 267 4.91 -7.79 -9.90
CA VAL A 267 4.83 -9.26 -9.88
C VAL A 267 3.47 -9.78 -9.41
N LEU A 268 2.58 -8.93 -8.89
CA LEU A 268 1.25 -9.34 -8.48
C LEU A 268 0.28 -9.34 -9.67
N PRO A 269 -0.71 -10.27 -9.70
CA PRO A 269 -1.77 -10.22 -10.70
C PRO A 269 -2.51 -8.88 -10.65
N ASN A 270 -2.80 -8.31 -11.80
CA ASN A 270 -3.45 -7.00 -11.91
C ASN A 270 -4.56 -6.99 -12.97
N ILE A 271 -5.47 -6.02 -12.84
CA ILE A 271 -6.54 -5.76 -13.81
C ILE A 271 -6.16 -4.48 -14.56
N GLY A 272 -5.44 -4.61 -15.65
CA GLY A 272 -5.04 -3.46 -16.46
C GLY A 272 -3.71 -2.85 -16.02
N GLU A 273 -3.50 -2.59 -14.74
CA GLU A 273 -2.29 -1.95 -14.23
C GLU A 273 -1.98 -2.26 -12.76
N ARG A 274 -0.79 -1.90 -12.33
CA ARG A 274 -0.34 -2.04 -10.94
C ARG A 274 -1.10 -1.09 -10.04
N ASP A 275 -1.69 -1.59 -8.95
CA ASP A 275 -2.55 -0.81 -8.06
C ASP A 275 -2.10 -0.93 -6.61
N ILE A 276 -1.81 0.22 -5.99
CA ILE A 276 -1.31 0.32 -4.61
C ILE A 276 -2.37 -0.07 -3.59
N LEU A 277 -3.58 0.49 -3.71
CA LEU A 277 -4.62 0.25 -2.71
C LEU A 277 -5.18 -1.17 -2.83
N ARG A 278 -5.29 -1.70 -4.04
CA ARG A 278 -5.68 -3.11 -4.23
C ARG A 278 -4.67 -4.08 -3.66
N ALA A 279 -3.38 -3.75 -3.70
CA ALA A 279 -2.37 -4.59 -3.06
C ALA A 279 -2.57 -4.66 -1.54
N PHE A 280 -2.95 -3.56 -0.88
CA PHE A 280 -3.28 -3.58 0.55
C PHE A 280 -4.52 -4.43 0.85
N GLN A 281 -5.49 -4.52 -0.08
CA GLN A 281 -6.65 -5.40 0.07
C GLN A 281 -6.28 -6.90 0.15
N LEU A 282 -5.05 -7.28 -0.21
CA LEU A 282 -4.53 -8.64 -0.05
C LEU A 282 -4.06 -8.96 1.38
N MET A 283 -3.98 -7.97 2.27
CA MET A 283 -3.60 -8.16 3.66
C MET A 283 -4.81 -8.52 4.55
N PRO A 284 -4.61 -9.28 5.64
CA PRO A 284 -5.70 -9.54 6.59
C PRO A 284 -6.18 -8.26 7.28
N GLY A 285 -7.49 -8.19 7.54
CA GLY A 285 -8.15 -7.03 8.15
C GLY A 285 -8.49 -5.89 7.18
N ILE A 286 -8.18 -6.03 5.88
CA ILE A 286 -8.55 -5.09 4.83
C ILE A 286 -9.38 -5.86 3.81
N SER A 287 -10.66 -5.52 3.62
CA SER A 287 -11.54 -6.32 2.76
C SER A 287 -11.13 -6.22 1.28
N GLY A 288 -11.00 -7.38 0.62
CA GLY A 288 -10.66 -7.53 -0.80
C GLY A 288 -11.82 -8.03 -1.68
N SER A 289 -13.00 -8.23 -1.10
CA SER A 289 -14.18 -8.78 -1.81
C SER A 289 -15.00 -7.73 -2.55
N ASN A 290 -14.65 -6.45 -2.48
CA ASN A 290 -15.32 -5.36 -3.20
C ASN A 290 -14.47 -4.88 -4.37
N GLU A 291 -14.77 -5.37 -5.59
CA GLU A 291 -14.04 -4.99 -6.80
C GLU A 291 -14.34 -3.57 -7.29
N SER A 292 -15.45 -2.98 -6.84
CA SER A 292 -15.88 -1.63 -7.21
C SER A 292 -15.40 -0.55 -6.23
N SER A 293 -14.45 -0.84 -5.35
CA SER A 293 -13.85 0.14 -4.47
C SER A 293 -12.38 -0.16 -4.28
N SER A 294 -11.50 0.68 -4.79
CA SER A 294 -10.11 0.72 -4.36
C SER A 294 -9.95 1.36 -2.99
N GLY A 295 -10.97 2.07 -2.51
CA GLY A 295 -11.05 2.53 -1.12
C GLY A 295 -11.00 1.35 -0.15
N ALA A 296 -10.14 1.46 0.87
CA ALA A 296 -9.92 0.36 1.80
C ALA A 296 -11.04 0.28 2.85
N TYR A 297 -11.66 -0.90 3.01
CA TYR A 297 -12.50 -1.22 4.16
C TYR A 297 -11.62 -1.86 5.23
N VAL A 298 -11.16 -1.06 6.19
CA VAL A 298 -10.18 -1.49 7.19
C VAL A 298 -10.87 -1.82 8.51
N ARG A 299 -10.82 -3.11 8.91
CA ARG A 299 -11.39 -3.56 10.20
C ARG A 299 -12.82 -3.07 10.42
N GLY A 300 -13.68 -3.25 9.41
CA GLY A 300 -15.09 -2.86 9.47
C GLY A 300 -15.34 -1.35 9.31
N GLY A 301 -14.31 -0.53 9.12
CA GLY A 301 -14.48 0.89 8.79
C GLY A 301 -14.72 1.10 7.31
N THR A 302 -15.45 2.16 6.97
CA THR A 302 -15.74 2.59 5.60
C THR A 302 -14.59 3.41 4.99
N PRO A 303 -14.49 3.56 3.66
CA PRO A 303 -13.40 4.31 3.02
C PRO A 303 -13.24 5.76 3.49
N ASP A 304 -14.33 6.46 3.84
CA ASP A 304 -14.32 7.83 4.37
C ASP A 304 -13.72 7.94 5.78
N GLN A 305 -13.68 6.83 6.53
CA GLN A 305 -13.08 6.74 7.85
C GLN A 305 -11.55 6.52 7.79
N ASN A 306 -10.97 6.45 6.59
CA ASN A 306 -9.53 6.32 6.37
C ASN A 306 -8.94 7.67 5.96
N LEU A 307 -7.82 8.04 6.57
CA LEU A 307 -7.02 9.17 6.14
C LEU A 307 -6.05 8.70 5.06
N VAL A 308 -6.14 9.26 3.87
CA VAL A 308 -5.18 9.00 2.79
C VAL A 308 -4.41 10.27 2.49
N LEU A 309 -3.10 10.22 2.70
CA LEU A 309 -2.17 11.32 2.48
C LEU A 309 -1.24 10.98 1.31
N PHE A 310 -0.99 11.95 0.46
CA PHE A 310 0.07 11.91 -0.55
C PHE A 310 1.02 13.10 -0.33
N ASP A 311 2.29 12.85 -0.04
CA ASP A 311 3.26 13.87 0.35
C ASP A 311 2.71 14.90 1.35
N GLY A 312 1.81 14.43 2.24
CA GLY A 312 1.23 15.18 3.35
C GLY A 312 -0.07 15.94 3.08
N PHE A 313 -0.54 16.09 1.84
CA PHE A 313 -1.89 16.59 1.55
C PHE A 313 -2.92 15.44 1.52
N THR A 314 -4.16 15.74 1.91
CA THR A 314 -5.26 14.76 1.92
C THR A 314 -5.76 14.49 0.51
N VAL A 315 -5.92 13.22 0.13
CA VAL A 315 -6.60 12.81 -1.10
C VAL A 315 -7.99 12.30 -0.73
N TYR A 316 -9.03 13.03 -1.12
CA TYR A 316 -10.42 12.73 -0.81
C TYR A 316 -11.06 11.74 -1.79
N GLN A 317 -10.66 11.80 -3.08
CA GLN A 317 -11.02 10.81 -4.10
C GLN A 317 -9.82 9.91 -4.35
N VAL A 318 -9.92 8.68 -3.93
CA VAL A 318 -8.80 7.71 -3.93
C VAL A 318 -8.85 6.71 -5.08
N ASP A 319 -9.88 6.81 -5.93
CA ASP A 319 -10.12 5.84 -7.00
C ASP A 319 -10.65 6.47 -8.31
N HIS A 320 -10.50 5.70 -9.38
CA HIS A 320 -11.01 5.94 -10.73
C HIS A 320 -12.04 4.91 -11.14
N LEU A 321 -12.86 5.24 -12.15
CA LEU A 321 -13.78 4.34 -12.81
C LEU A 321 -14.68 3.60 -11.80
N TYR A 322 -15.38 4.35 -10.95
CA TYR A 322 -16.27 3.78 -9.92
C TYR A 322 -15.57 2.81 -8.94
N GLY A 323 -14.30 3.07 -8.62
CA GLY A 323 -13.55 2.28 -7.66
C GLY A 323 -12.75 1.11 -8.23
N PHE A 324 -12.73 0.91 -9.53
CA PHE A 324 -11.96 -0.19 -10.14
C PHE A 324 -10.44 0.01 -10.06
N TYR A 325 -9.94 1.24 -9.99
CA TYR A 325 -8.51 1.55 -9.95
C TYR A 325 -8.21 2.61 -8.91
N SER A 326 -7.03 2.53 -8.27
CA SER A 326 -6.60 3.60 -7.39
C SER A 326 -6.13 4.84 -8.16
N ALA A 327 -6.33 6.00 -7.55
CA ALA A 327 -5.92 7.29 -8.09
C ALA A 327 -4.40 7.55 -7.94
N PHE A 328 -3.61 6.54 -7.58
CA PHE A 328 -2.17 6.68 -7.32
C PHE A 328 -1.33 6.02 -8.40
N ASN A 329 -0.59 6.84 -9.14
CA ASN A 329 0.36 6.36 -10.12
C ASN A 329 1.58 5.73 -9.44
N VAL A 330 1.77 4.42 -9.62
CA VAL A 330 2.86 3.64 -9.02
C VAL A 330 4.25 4.23 -9.35
N ASN A 331 4.42 4.83 -10.52
CA ASN A 331 5.71 5.39 -10.93
C ASN A 331 6.07 6.69 -10.21
N ALA A 332 5.07 7.37 -9.63
CA ALA A 332 5.28 8.56 -8.79
C ALA A 332 5.46 8.26 -7.30
N VAL A 333 5.23 7.00 -6.87
CA VAL A 333 5.22 6.61 -5.46
C VAL A 333 6.48 5.86 -5.08
N LYS A 334 7.09 6.25 -3.94
CA LYS A 334 8.29 5.63 -3.35
C LYS A 334 7.94 4.60 -2.28
N ASP A 335 7.11 5.00 -1.32
CA ASP A 335 6.78 4.20 -0.13
C ASP A 335 5.33 4.43 0.26
N VAL A 336 4.68 3.41 0.80
CA VAL A 336 3.34 3.51 1.35
C VAL A 336 3.26 2.78 2.67
N GLN A 337 2.82 3.48 3.71
CA GLN A 337 2.55 2.93 5.02
C GLN A 337 1.06 2.96 5.30
N MET A 338 0.52 1.81 5.69
CA MET A 338 -0.85 1.72 6.17
C MET A 338 -0.89 1.31 7.63
N TYR A 339 -1.56 2.13 8.42
CA TYR A 339 -1.86 1.92 9.83
C TYR A 339 -3.30 1.44 9.95
N LYS A 340 -3.53 0.16 10.22
CA LYS A 340 -4.87 -0.45 10.34
C LYS A 340 -5.62 -0.06 11.60
N GLY A 341 -5.00 0.72 12.49
CA GLY A 341 -5.53 1.22 13.76
C GLY A 341 -4.40 1.48 14.75
N GLY A 342 -4.70 2.11 15.89
CA GLY A 342 -3.69 2.43 16.90
C GLY A 342 -2.58 3.35 16.40
N PHE A 343 -2.87 4.23 15.43
CA PHE A 343 -1.88 5.10 14.80
C PHE A 343 -1.48 6.27 15.73
N SER A 344 -0.27 6.81 15.48
CA SER A 344 0.38 7.89 16.23
C SER A 344 -0.52 9.12 16.41
N ALA A 345 -0.31 9.88 17.48
CA ALA A 345 -0.98 11.15 17.77
C ALA A 345 -0.73 12.23 16.70
N LYS A 346 0.29 12.07 15.86
CA LYS A 346 0.54 12.88 14.66
C LYS A 346 -0.64 12.93 13.70
N PHE A 347 -1.37 11.83 13.54
CA PHE A 347 -2.51 11.70 12.63
C PHE A 347 -3.83 11.89 13.37
N GLY A 348 -4.83 12.47 12.71
CA GLY A 348 -6.16 12.67 13.28
C GLY A 348 -7.22 12.94 12.22
N GLY A 349 -8.46 13.19 12.66
CA GLY A 349 -9.58 13.54 11.78
C GLY A 349 -10.22 12.35 11.05
N ARG A 350 -9.89 11.10 11.40
CA ARG A 350 -10.49 9.87 10.85
C ARG A 350 -10.61 8.78 11.92
N LEU A 351 -11.56 7.86 11.71
CA LEU A 351 -11.95 6.86 12.72
C LEU A 351 -11.30 5.49 12.55
N SER A 352 -10.78 5.13 11.35
CA SER A 352 -10.42 3.74 11.07
C SER A 352 -8.93 3.52 10.82
N SER A 353 -8.37 4.11 9.79
CA SER A 353 -6.98 3.86 9.37
C SER A 353 -6.30 5.10 8.82
N VAL A 354 -4.98 4.99 8.60
CA VAL A 354 -4.19 6.00 7.90
C VAL A 354 -3.37 5.31 6.81
N THR A 355 -3.40 5.83 5.59
CA THR A 355 -2.51 5.47 4.49
C THR A 355 -1.64 6.68 4.17
N ASP A 356 -0.36 6.60 4.48
CA ASP A 356 0.63 7.67 4.25
C ASP A 356 1.50 7.29 3.04
N ILE A 357 1.31 8.03 1.94
CA ILE A 357 1.97 7.79 0.65
C ILE A 357 3.06 8.84 0.46
N THR A 358 4.29 8.38 0.33
CA THR A 358 5.45 9.22 0.02
C THR A 358 5.78 9.12 -1.47
N GLY A 359 5.75 10.24 -2.18
CA GLY A 359 6.15 10.36 -3.57
C GLY A 359 7.67 10.23 -3.73
N LYS A 360 8.14 9.79 -4.92
CA LYS A 360 9.55 9.79 -5.28
C LYS A 360 10.08 11.22 -5.36
N ASP A 361 11.34 11.40 -4.97
CA ASP A 361 12.01 12.70 -5.02
C ASP A 361 12.62 13.03 -6.41
N GLY A 362 12.69 12.01 -7.29
CA GLY A 362 13.39 12.07 -8.56
C GLY A 362 14.88 11.74 -8.45
N ASN A 363 15.43 11.19 -9.51
CA ASN A 363 16.82 10.74 -9.55
C ASN A 363 17.78 11.96 -9.49
N LYS A 364 18.72 11.93 -8.54
CA LYS A 364 19.72 13.00 -8.31
C LYS A 364 21.04 12.76 -9.07
N LYS A 365 21.22 11.60 -9.70
CA LYS A 365 22.48 11.19 -10.35
C LYS A 365 22.36 11.15 -11.86
N THR A 366 21.29 10.59 -12.39
CA THR A 366 21.11 10.38 -13.83
C THR A 366 19.68 10.65 -14.25
N ALA A 367 19.47 11.17 -15.45
CA ALA A 367 18.14 11.25 -16.04
C ALA A 367 17.65 9.85 -16.42
N GLY A 368 16.37 9.57 -16.19
CA GLY A 368 15.68 8.35 -16.56
C GLY A 368 14.29 8.64 -17.09
N PHE A 369 13.86 7.85 -18.05
CA PHE A 369 12.53 7.94 -18.65
C PHE A 369 11.91 6.55 -18.75
N GLY A 370 10.59 6.46 -18.63
CA GLY A 370 9.91 5.19 -18.79
C GLY A 370 8.48 5.32 -19.29
N VAL A 371 7.99 4.21 -19.88
CA VAL A 371 6.63 4.09 -20.40
C VAL A 371 6.08 2.74 -19.98
N ASP A 372 4.87 2.76 -19.39
CA ASP A 372 4.09 1.57 -19.14
C ASP A 372 2.85 1.60 -20.03
N LEU A 373 2.60 0.49 -20.74
CA LEU A 373 1.45 0.28 -21.59
C LEU A 373 0.64 -0.90 -21.05
N SER A 374 -0.67 -0.75 -20.99
CA SER A 374 -1.59 -1.83 -20.64
C SER A 374 -2.76 -1.87 -21.60
N LEU A 375 -3.69 -2.82 -21.46
CA LEU A 375 -4.92 -2.82 -22.24
C LEU A 375 -5.92 -1.72 -21.82
N LEU A 376 -5.60 -0.91 -20.83
CA LEU A 376 -6.46 0.14 -20.28
C LEU A 376 -5.84 1.53 -20.37
N SER A 377 -4.55 1.67 -20.09
CA SER A 377 -3.91 2.96 -19.88
C SER A 377 -2.50 3.03 -20.46
N VAL A 378 -2.07 4.24 -20.73
CA VAL A 378 -0.67 4.62 -21.01
C VAL A 378 -0.16 5.44 -19.85
N ASN A 379 1.05 5.14 -19.40
CA ASN A 379 1.72 5.80 -18.31
C ASN A 379 3.12 6.23 -18.76
N ILE A 380 3.43 7.52 -18.68
CA ILE A 380 4.71 8.11 -19.06
C ILE A 380 5.29 8.78 -17.81
N TYR A 381 6.56 8.51 -17.53
CA TYR A 381 7.22 9.11 -16.39
C TYR A 381 8.68 9.42 -16.68
N GLY A 382 9.21 10.43 -16.00
CA GLY A 382 10.60 10.83 -16.11
C GLY A 382 11.13 11.37 -14.80
N GLU A 383 12.41 11.13 -14.57
CA GLU A 383 13.16 11.60 -13.41
C GLU A 383 14.46 12.21 -13.92
N THR A 384 14.85 13.41 -13.42
CA THR A 384 16.07 14.05 -13.85
C THR A 384 16.71 14.88 -12.73
N PRO A 385 18.05 14.82 -12.57
CA PRO A 385 18.76 15.84 -11.83
C PRO A 385 18.72 17.16 -12.61
N LEU A 386 18.40 18.26 -11.93
CA LEU A 386 18.55 19.61 -12.49
C LEU A 386 19.94 20.17 -12.19
N ASN A 387 20.50 19.78 -11.05
CA ASN A 387 21.87 19.99 -10.61
C ASN A 387 22.20 19.01 -9.46
N ASP A 388 23.41 19.07 -8.91
CA ASP A 388 23.88 18.18 -7.82
C ASP A 388 23.01 18.23 -6.55
N LYS A 389 22.17 19.26 -6.38
CA LYS A 389 21.37 19.53 -5.20
C LYS A 389 19.88 19.41 -5.44
N SER A 390 19.43 19.30 -6.69
CA SER A 390 18.00 19.28 -7.01
C SER A 390 17.64 18.27 -8.07
N SER A 391 16.43 17.72 -7.94
CA SER A 391 15.85 16.75 -8.86
C SER A 391 14.39 17.07 -9.15
N LEU A 392 13.93 16.60 -10.30
CA LEU A 392 12.55 16.71 -10.76
C LEU A 392 12.03 15.32 -11.13
N LEU A 393 10.80 15.03 -10.70
CA LEU A 393 9.99 13.91 -11.15
C LEU A 393 8.75 14.43 -11.87
N PHE A 394 8.39 13.75 -12.94
CA PHE A 394 7.13 13.91 -13.66
C PHE A 394 6.52 12.56 -13.97
N SER A 395 5.20 12.41 -13.84
CA SER A 395 4.48 11.20 -14.22
C SER A 395 3.07 11.54 -14.69
N LEU A 396 2.68 11.02 -15.84
CA LEU A 396 1.35 11.17 -16.44
C LEU A 396 0.77 9.80 -16.76
N ARG A 397 -0.42 9.49 -16.27
CA ARG A 397 -1.21 8.32 -16.63
C ARG A 397 -2.52 8.77 -17.29
N ARG A 398 -2.92 8.08 -18.36
CA ARG A 398 -4.22 8.31 -19.02
C ARG A 398 -4.81 7.01 -19.52
N SER A 399 -6.10 6.82 -19.27
CA SER A 399 -6.86 5.72 -19.86
C SER A 399 -7.17 5.99 -21.33
N TYR A 400 -7.34 4.93 -22.10
CA TYR A 400 -7.79 4.97 -23.49
C TYR A 400 -8.86 3.90 -23.75
N GLN A 401 -9.64 4.08 -24.81
CA GLN A 401 -10.64 3.10 -25.22
C GLN A 401 -9.97 1.88 -25.86
N GLY A 402 -9.84 0.82 -25.09
CA GLY A 402 -9.21 -0.44 -25.48
C GLY A 402 -10.09 -1.64 -25.15
N PRO A 403 -9.63 -2.87 -25.42
CA PRO A 403 -10.43 -4.08 -25.18
C PRO A 403 -10.85 -4.26 -23.73
N LEU A 404 -9.96 -3.94 -22.79
CA LEU A 404 -10.26 -4.04 -21.36
C LEU A 404 -11.22 -2.93 -20.92
N TYR A 405 -11.04 -1.71 -21.44
CA TYR A 405 -11.93 -0.59 -21.22
C TYR A 405 -13.36 -0.96 -21.61
N ASN A 406 -13.57 -1.39 -22.86
CA ASN A 406 -14.90 -1.76 -23.37
C ASN A 406 -15.55 -2.88 -22.53
N LYS A 407 -14.76 -3.86 -22.08
CA LYS A 407 -15.27 -4.94 -21.22
C LYS A 407 -15.77 -4.42 -19.86
N ILE A 408 -15.06 -3.49 -19.24
CA ILE A 408 -15.45 -2.88 -17.95
C ILE A 408 -16.71 -2.04 -18.15
N PHE A 409 -16.71 -1.15 -19.13
CA PHE A 409 -17.82 -0.22 -19.37
C PHE A 409 -19.08 -0.88 -19.88
N ASN A 410 -19.01 -1.83 -20.82
CA ASN A 410 -20.17 -2.58 -21.27
C ASN A 410 -20.85 -3.32 -20.11
N LYS A 411 -20.08 -3.75 -19.11
CA LYS A 411 -20.66 -4.39 -17.93
C LYS A 411 -21.37 -3.40 -17.00
N LEU A 412 -20.85 -2.15 -16.89
CA LEU A 412 -21.45 -1.09 -16.11
C LEU A 412 -22.72 -0.50 -16.78
N THR A 413 -22.79 -0.51 -18.10
CA THR A 413 -23.88 0.11 -18.88
C THR A 413 -24.97 -0.88 -19.27
N ASN A 414 -24.65 -2.15 -19.54
CA ASN A 414 -25.65 -3.17 -19.86
C ASN A 414 -26.59 -3.51 -18.70
N THR A 415 -26.26 -3.10 -17.48
CA THR A 415 -27.15 -3.23 -16.33
C THR A 415 -28.28 -2.21 -16.31
N THR A 416 -28.15 -1.09 -17.02
CA THR A 416 -29.20 -0.07 -17.14
C THR A 416 -30.18 -0.31 -18.27
N THR A 417 -29.79 -1.11 -19.28
CA THR A 417 -30.62 -1.38 -20.47
C THR A 417 -31.55 -2.59 -20.34
N ALA A 418 -31.37 -3.45 -19.35
CA ALA A 418 -32.23 -4.62 -19.12
C ALA A 418 -33.55 -4.29 -18.39
N THR A 419 -33.70 -3.08 -17.86
CA THR A 419 -34.86 -2.73 -17.00
C THR A 419 -35.78 -1.66 -17.58
N THR A 420 -35.55 -1.16 -18.79
CA THR A 420 -36.61 -0.42 -19.51
C THR A 420 -37.47 -1.36 -20.32
N GLY A 421 -38.07 -2.36 -19.67
CA GLY A 421 -39.32 -2.91 -20.04
C GLY A 421 -40.39 -1.83 -19.80
N GLY A 422 -40.34 -0.78 -20.58
CA GLY A 422 -41.40 0.19 -20.67
C GLY A 422 -42.70 -0.55 -20.98
N GLY A 423 -43.74 -0.27 -20.20
CA GLY A 423 -45.06 -0.78 -20.46
C GLY A 423 -45.44 -0.64 -21.94
N GLY A 424 -45.51 -1.77 -22.63
CA GLY A 424 -45.81 -1.78 -24.00
C GLY A 424 -47.24 -1.30 -24.26
N PHE A 425 -47.40 -0.28 -25.05
CA PHE A 425 -48.55 -0.15 -25.91
C PHE A 425 -48.41 -1.21 -27.01
N GLY A 426 -48.72 -2.46 -26.68
CA GLY A 426 -48.77 -3.58 -27.56
C GLY A 426 -50.20 -3.97 -27.79
N GLY A 427 -50.84 -3.36 -28.82
CA GLY A 427 -52.00 -3.98 -29.46
C GLY A 427 -51.56 -5.26 -30.19
N PRO A 428 -52.46 -6.27 -30.38
CA PRO A 428 -52.09 -7.53 -31.04
C PRO A 428 -51.82 -7.28 -32.53
N GLY A 429 -50.56 -7.27 -32.97
CA GLY A 429 -50.20 -7.20 -34.39
C GLY A 429 -48.88 -6.49 -34.75
N GLY A 430 -48.15 -5.87 -33.82
CA GLY A 430 -46.96 -5.07 -34.17
C GLY A 430 -45.65 -5.84 -34.03
N ARG A 431 -45.10 -6.37 -35.11
CA ARG A 431 -43.68 -6.66 -35.32
C ARG A 431 -42.94 -5.31 -35.47
N GLY A 432 -42.69 -4.62 -34.38
CA GLY A 432 -41.85 -3.44 -34.34
C GLY A 432 -40.53 -3.81 -33.66
N GLY A 433 -39.47 -4.00 -34.45
CA GLY A 433 -38.13 -4.18 -33.93
C GLY A 433 -37.70 -2.93 -33.15
N MET A 434 -37.57 -3.04 -31.82
CA MET A 434 -36.84 -2.04 -31.03
C MET A 434 -35.39 -2.07 -31.47
N ALA A 435 -34.93 -0.98 -32.08
CA ALA A 435 -33.53 -0.77 -32.37
C ALA A 435 -32.73 -0.87 -31.07
N ASN A 436 -31.79 -1.78 -31.01
CA ASN A 436 -30.78 -1.83 -29.93
C ASN A 436 -29.96 -0.55 -30.03
N PHE A 437 -30.28 0.44 -29.22
CA PHE A 437 -29.45 1.62 -29.07
C PHE A 437 -28.19 1.22 -28.27
N GLN A 438 -27.08 1.02 -28.99
CA GLN A 438 -25.76 0.90 -28.35
C GLN A 438 -25.34 2.30 -27.92
N THR A 439 -25.55 2.61 -26.64
CA THR A 439 -24.96 3.78 -26.02
C THR A 439 -23.44 3.65 -26.03
N GLN A 440 -22.74 4.44 -26.82
CA GLN A 440 -21.27 4.53 -26.72
C GLN A 440 -20.90 5.35 -25.51
N VAL A 441 -20.53 4.68 -24.45
CA VAL A 441 -20.02 5.35 -23.25
C VAL A 441 -18.66 5.97 -23.55
N SER A 442 -18.56 7.28 -23.39
CA SER A 442 -17.30 8.02 -23.51
C SER A 442 -16.77 8.35 -22.13
N SER A 443 -15.88 7.54 -21.62
CA SER A 443 -15.30 7.76 -20.29
C SER A 443 -13.77 7.73 -20.34
N TRP A 444 -13.13 8.47 -19.47
CA TRP A 444 -11.67 8.49 -19.35
C TRP A 444 -11.25 8.99 -17.98
N PHE A 445 -10.05 8.63 -17.59
CA PHE A 445 -9.37 9.24 -16.44
C PHE A 445 -7.93 9.62 -16.78
N TYR A 446 -7.36 10.51 -15.97
CA TYR A 446 -5.93 10.79 -15.96
C TYR A 446 -5.44 11.07 -14.54
N ASP A 447 -4.12 10.86 -14.34
CA ASP A 447 -3.35 11.34 -13.20
C ASP A 447 -2.09 12.03 -13.69
N LEU A 448 -1.82 13.17 -13.09
CA LEU A 448 -0.60 13.95 -13.29
C LEU A 448 0.08 14.11 -11.93
N ASN A 449 1.34 13.76 -11.84
CA ASN A 449 2.18 13.96 -10.66
C ASN A 449 3.43 14.73 -11.06
N GLY A 450 3.83 15.66 -10.20
CA GLY A 450 5.08 16.39 -10.32
C GLY A 450 5.71 16.60 -8.95
N LYS A 451 7.03 16.41 -8.83
CA LYS A 451 7.73 16.70 -7.58
C LYS A 451 9.11 17.29 -7.87
N TYR A 452 9.37 18.42 -7.24
CA TYR A 452 10.68 19.06 -7.20
C TYR A 452 11.27 18.91 -5.81
N THR A 453 12.52 18.45 -5.73
CA THR A 453 13.24 18.29 -4.46
C THR A 453 14.56 19.02 -4.53
N TYR A 454 14.82 19.88 -3.52
CA TYR A 454 16.05 20.66 -3.39
C TYR A 454 16.72 20.39 -2.04
N THR A 455 17.97 19.95 -2.07
CA THR A 455 18.79 19.62 -0.90
C THR A 455 20.04 20.51 -0.91
N PRO A 456 19.95 21.76 -0.43
CA PRO A 456 21.07 22.72 -0.50
C PRO A 456 22.28 22.26 0.30
N ASP A 457 22.04 21.54 1.40
CA ASP A 457 23.02 20.99 2.34
C ASP A 457 22.49 19.73 3.02
N ASP A 458 23.29 19.11 3.87
CA ASP A 458 22.95 17.89 4.60
C ASP A 458 21.87 18.06 5.68
N LYS A 459 21.51 19.29 6.03
CA LYS A 459 20.56 19.61 7.09
C LYS A 459 19.17 19.96 6.55
N ASN A 460 19.08 20.48 5.33
CA ASN A 460 17.86 21.04 4.77
C ASN A 460 17.40 20.26 3.53
N ILE A 461 16.10 19.98 3.48
CA ILE A 461 15.43 19.43 2.30
C ILE A 461 14.16 20.23 2.06
N PHE A 462 14.01 20.77 0.88
CA PHE A 462 12.79 21.41 0.41
C PHE A 462 12.16 20.55 -0.66
N SER A 463 10.85 20.37 -0.61
CA SER A 463 10.12 19.67 -1.67
C SER A 463 8.80 20.36 -1.97
N LEU A 464 8.49 20.43 -3.27
CA LEU A 464 7.20 20.86 -3.80
C LEU A 464 6.60 19.66 -4.51
N SER A 465 5.40 19.26 -4.12
CA SER A 465 4.68 18.13 -4.70
C SER A 465 3.35 18.61 -5.28
N PHE A 466 2.98 18.06 -6.42
CA PHE A 466 1.73 18.35 -7.13
C PHE A 466 1.07 17.06 -7.61
N TYR A 467 -0.24 17.01 -7.51
CA TYR A 467 -1.09 15.92 -7.99
C TYR A 467 -2.37 16.48 -8.61
N SER A 468 -2.80 15.92 -9.72
CA SER A 468 -4.12 16.15 -10.31
C SER A 468 -4.66 14.86 -10.91
N GLY A 469 -5.78 14.37 -10.40
CA GLY A 469 -6.52 13.23 -10.95
C GLY A 469 -7.95 13.64 -11.30
N LYS A 470 -8.46 13.18 -12.45
CA LYS A 470 -9.83 13.47 -12.90
C LYS A 470 -10.40 12.32 -13.68
N ASP A 471 -11.67 12.05 -13.44
CA ASP A 471 -12.53 11.16 -14.22
C ASP A 471 -13.60 11.97 -14.95
N LYS A 472 -13.90 11.54 -16.17
CA LYS A 472 -15.12 11.92 -16.91
C LYS A 472 -15.83 10.65 -17.32
N MET A 473 -17.08 10.55 -16.98
CA MET A 473 -17.98 9.46 -17.35
C MET A 473 -19.18 10.06 -18.04
N ASP A 474 -19.39 9.69 -19.29
CA ASP A 474 -20.40 10.28 -20.17
C ASP A 474 -21.21 9.15 -20.82
N ASN A 475 -22.43 8.96 -20.32
CA ASN A 475 -23.42 8.01 -20.82
C ASN A 475 -24.51 8.74 -21.63
N SER A 476 -24.30 10.01 -21.97
CA SER A 476 -25.28 10.82 -22.71
C SER A 476 -25.51 10.25 -24.10
N HIS A 477 -26.77 10.25 -24.56
CA HIS A 477 -27.13 9.74 -25.87
C HIS A 477 -28.45 10.33 -26.35
N ASP A 478 -28.61 10.37 -27.66
CA ASP A 478 -29.88 10.75 -28.29
C ASP A 478 -30.83 9.55 -28.30
N LEU A 479 -32.07 9.81 -27.94
CA LEU A 479 -33.15 8.84 -28.06
C LEU A 479 -33.65 8.83 -29.50
N GLY A 480 -33.60 7.68 -30.16
CA GLY A 480 -34.23 7.50 -31.46
C GLY A 480 -35.76 7.67 -31.37
N ILE A 481 -36.30 8.57 -32.13
CA ILE A 481 -37.76 8.83 -32.18
C ILE A 481 -38.41 7.78 -33.06
N PRO A 482 -39.36 6.96 -32.56
CA PRO A 482 -40.14 6.05 -33.38
C PRO A 482 -40.89 6.83 -34.50
N SER A 483 -40.91 6.31 -35.72
CA SER A 483 -41.55 6.96 -36.88
C SER A 483 -43.00 7.38 -36.65
N VAL A 484 -43.73 6.71 -35.75
CA VAL A 484 -45.10 7.04 -35.35
C VAL A 484 -45.19 8.33 -34.52
N LEU A 485 -44.11 8.74 -33.84
CA LEU A 485 -44.06 9.92 -32.99
C LEU A 485 -43.27 11.08 -33.65
N SER A 486 -42.66 10.86 -34.82
CA SER A 486 -41.80 11.84 -35.48
C SER A 486 -42.56 13.08 -36.03
N SER A 487 -43.90 13.07 -36.03
CA SER A 487 -44.71 14.22 -36.37
C SER A 487 -44.89 15.24 -35.24
N SER A 488 -44.65 14.82 -33.99
CA SER A 488 -44.84 15.67 -32.82
C SER A 488 -43.59 15.80 -31.94
N VAL A 489 -42.64 14.86 -32.04
CA VAL A 489 -41.38 14.91 -31.32
C VAL A 489 -40.23 15.17 -32.30
N ASN A 490 -39.56 16.31 -32.16
CA ASN A 490 -38.48 16.73 -33.06
C ASN A 490 -37.13 16.12 -32.66
N SER A 491 -36.83 16.12 -31.36
CA SER A 491 -35.64 15.52 -30.82
C SER A 491 -35.83 15.10 -29.35
N SER A 492 -35.14 14.09 -28.93
CA SER A 492 -35.07 13.72 -27.50
C SER A 492 -33.70 13.20 -27.17
N SER A 493 -33.08 13.70 -26.11
CA SER A 493 -31.76 13.30 -25.66
C SER A 493 -31.74 13.06 -24.16
N ILE A 494 -30.89 12.12 -23.72
CA ILE A 494 -30.58 11.88 -22.32
C ILE A 494 -29.15 12.38 -22.05
N THR A 495 -29.00 13.22 -21.05
CA THR A 495 -27.71 13.60 -20.46
C THR A 495 -27.45 12.74 -19.23
N ASP A 496 -26.32 12.05 -19.15
CA ASP A 496 -25.81 11.40 -17.92
C ASP A 496 -24.30 11.56 -17.89
N LEU A 497 -23.87 12.70 -17.36
CA LEU A 497 -22.50 13.13 -17.29
C LEU A 497 -22.06 13.22 -15.84
N THR A 498 -20.97 12.52 -15.49
CA THR A 498 -20.34 12.63 -14.17
C THR A 498 -18.86 12.96 -14.36
N THR A 499 -18.38 14.00 -13.67
CA THR A 499 -16.95 14.31 -13.57
C THR A 499 -16.59 14.44 -12.10
N TYR A 500 -15.48 13.81 -11.70
CA TYR A 500 -14.97 13.93 -10.33
C TYR A 500 -13.45 13.82 -10.32
N GLY A 501 -12.84 14.25 -9.22
CA GLY A 501 -11.40 14.17 -9.10
C GLY A 501 -10.86 14.87 -7.86
N ASN A 502 -9.54 14.94 -7.82
CA ASN A 502 -8.81 15.62 -6.76
C ASN A 502 -7.59 16.35 -7.33
N VAL A 503 -7.37 17.58 -6.87
CA VAL A 503 -6.12 18.32 -7.09
C VAL A 503 -5.47 18.54 -5.75
N GLY A 504 -4.18 18.24 -5.63
CA GLY A 504 -3.42 18.38 -4.40
C GLY A 504 -2.04 18.97 -4.63
N SER A 505 -1.54 19.73 -3.66
CA SER A 505 -0.18 20.22 -3.66
C SER A 505 0.35 20.38 -2.25
N SER A 506 1.67 20.27 -2.09
CA SER A 506 2.33 20.54 -0.82
C SER A 506 3.70 21.16 -1.01
N ALA A 507 4.06 22.03 -0.06
CA ALA A 507 5.39 22.57 0.12
C ALA A 507 5.91 22.12 1.48
N LYS A 508 7.02 21.41 1.49
CA LYS A 508 7.62 20.83 2.69
C LYS A 508 9.03 21.33 2.89
N TRP A 509 9.34 21.74 4.11
CA TRP A 509 10.69 22.03 4.56
C TRP A 509 11.05 21.11 5.72
N SER A 510 12.03 20.26 5.50
CA SER A 510 12.57 19.34 6.49
C SER A 510 13.95 19.81 6.92
N ARG A 511 14.19 19.94 8.22
CA ARG A 511 15.46 20.39 8.77
C ARG A 511 15.94 19.59 9.96
N ARG A 512 17.20 19.17 9.91
CA ARG A 512 17.93 18.67 11.05
C ARG A 512 18.61 19.86 11.76
N TRP A 513 18.02 20.32 12.84
CA TRP A 513 18.55 21.44 13.64
C TRP A 513 19.80 21.05 14.39
N THR A 514 19.76 19.90 15.04
CA THR A 514 20.90 19.26 15.75
C THR A 514 20.86 17.74 15.50
N ASP A 515 21.82 17.00 16.03
CA ASP A 515 21.80 15.53 15.95
C ASP A 515 20.65 14.91 16.77
N LYS A 516 20.00 15.68 17.66
CA LYS A 516 18.87 15.26 18.47
C LYS A 516 17.53 15.83 18.03
N LEU A 517 17.53 16.92 17.25
CA LEU A 517 16.33 17.66 16.91
C LEU A 517 16.15 17.73 15.39
N TYR A 518 15.05 17.16 14.93
CA TYR A 518 14.60 17.21 13.54
C TYR A 518 13.20 17.82 13.47
N ALA A 519 12.93 18.60 12.42
CA ALA A 519 11.61 19.19 12.18
C ALA A 519 11.21 19.06 10.72
N ASN A 520 9.90 18.95 10.51
CA ASN A 520 9.26 18.89 9.20
C ASN A 520 8.07 19.86 9.21
N THR A 521 8.17 20.95 8.45
CA THR A 521 7.09 21.94 8.30
C THR A 521 6.49 21.81 6.91
N LEU A 522 5.18 21.74 6.86
CA LEU A 522 4.40 21.47 5.65
C LEU A 522 3.25 22.45 5.53
N VAL A 523 3.06 23.01 4.34
CA VAL A 523 1.83 23.66 3.91
C VAL A 523 1.26 22.86 2.75
N SER A 524 -0.03 22.56 2.78
CA SER A 524 -0.67 21.75 1.77
C SER A 524 -2.06 22.25 1.40
N TYR A 525 -2.42 22.05 0.14
CA TYR A 525 -3.73 22.35 -0.40
C TYR A 525 -4.30 21.10 -1.09
N SER A 526 -5.58 20.83 -0.87
CA SER A 526 -6.33 19.80 -1.58
C SER A 526 -7.68 20.33 -2.00
N ASN A 527 -8.14 19.94 -3.19
CA ASN A 527 -9.47 20.24 -3.70
C ASN A 527 -10.08 18.99 -4.31
N PHE A 528 -11.09 18.44 -3.66
CA PHE A 528 -12.00 17.46 -4.23
C PHE A 528 -13.14 18.14 -4.96
N PHE A 529 -13.54 17.61 -6.10
CA PHE A 529 -14.71 18.05 -6.83
C PHE A 529 -15.48 16.85 -7.42
N SER A 530 -16.79 16.95 -7.42
CA SER A 530 -17.70 16.02 -8.09
C SER A 530 -18.85 16.81 -8.70
N HIS A 531 -19.07 16.63 -9.99
CA HIS A 531 -20.16 17.25 -10.74
C HIS A 531 -20.91 16.15 -11.47
N ARG A 532 -22.21 16.07 -11.23
CA ARG A 532 -23.09 15.11 -11.87
C ARG A 532 -24.28 15.84 -12.49
N ASN A 533 -24.49 15.62 -13.78
CA ASN A 533 -25.65 16.14 -14.52
C ASN A 533 -26.41 14.98 -15.13
N ARG A 534 -27.68 14.89 -14.78
CA ARG A 534 -28.62 13.92 -15.34
C ARG A 534 -29.88 14.63 -15.79
N GLY A 535 -30.25 14.45 -17.05
CA GLY A 535 -31.46 15.10 -17.58
C GLY A 535 -31.98 14.44 -18.85
N MET A 536 -33.16 14.83 -19.21
CA MET A 536 -33.81 14.51 -20.46
C MET A 536 -34.24 15.83 -21.10
N ALA A 537 -33.80 16.11 -22.29
CA ALA A 537 -34.24 17.21 -23.09
C ALA A 537 -35.08 16.67 -24.24
N SER A 538 -36.25 17.24 -24.50
CA SER A 538 -37.07 16.90 -25.66
C SER A 538 -37.66 18.16 -26.27
N SER A 539 -37.67 18.19 -27.60
CA SER A 539 -38.28 19.21 -28.43
C SER A 539 -39.56 18.62 -29.03
N ILE A 540 -40.68 19.18 -28.71
CA ILE A 540 -42.00 18.68 -29.11
C ILE A 540 -42.75 19.78 -29.85
N THR A 541 -43.35 19.47 -31.02
CA THR A 541 -44.29 20.38 -31.69
C THR A 541 -45.69 20.16 -31.11
N ASP A 542 -46.26 21.19 -30.51
CA ASP A 542 -47.60 21.12 -29.93
C ASP A 542 -48.68 21.11 -31.01
N SER A 543 -49.94 20.97 -30.58
CA SER A 543 -51.09 20.95 -31.46
C SER A 543 -51.34 22.26 -32.20
N THR A 544 -50.65 23.34 -31.87
CA THR A 544 -50.70 24.64 -32.50
C THR A 544 -49.58 24.86 -33.53
N GLY A 545 -48.67 23.86 -33.67
CA GLY A 545 -47.49 23.94 -34.54
C GLY A 545 -46.29 24.66 -33.87
N THR A 546 -46.42 25.01 -32.57
CA THR A 546 -45.34 25.66 -31.81
C THR A 546 -44.35 24.64 -31.28
N VAL A 547 -43.06 24.88 -31.47
CA VAL A 547 -42.00 24.02 -30.91
C VAL A 547 -41.82 24.39 -29.46
N VAL A 548 -42.02 23.41 -28.56
CA VAL A 548 -41.84 23.55 -27.12
C VAL A 548 -40.66 22.67 -26.72
N ASP A 549 -39.62 23.32 -26.23
CA ASP A 549 -38.46 22.63 -25.64
C ASP A 549 -38.70 22.40 -24.14
N THR A 550 -38.63 21.13 -23.76
CA THR A 550 -38.72 20.72 -22.35
C THR A 550 -37.40 20.17 -21.90
N ASN A 551 -36.92 20.66 -20.76
CA ASN A 551 -35.73 20.15 -20.11
C ASN A 551 -36.10 19.75 -18.68
N SER A 552 -35.85 18.49 -18.33
CA SER A 552 -36.07 17.97 -16.99
C SER A 552 -34.85 17.19 -16.53
N GLY A 553 -34.39 17.49 -15.34
CA GLY A 553 -33.16 16.81 -14.85
C GLY A 553 -32.74 17.27 -13.49
N SER A 554 -31.53 16.81 -13.09
CA SER A 554 -30.88 17.22 -11.85
C SER A 554 -29.39 17.41 -12.06
N ALA A 555 -28.85 18.45 -11.46
CA ALA A 555 -27.41 18.66 -11.33
C ALA A 555 -27.00 18.63 -9.86
N GLU A 556 -25.98 17.83 -9.56
CA GLU A 556 -25.38 17.74 -8.23
C GLU A 556 -23.93 18.21 -8.30
N ASN A 557 -23.52 19.09 -7.39
CA ASN A 557 -22.14 19.55 -7.27
C ASN A 557 -21.68 19.42 -5.82
N ASN A 558 -20.53 18.77 -5.63
CA ASN A 558 -19.87 18.70 -4.34
C ASN A 558 -18.41 19.09 -4.48
N ASN A 559 -17.99 20.09 -3.72
CA ASN A 559 -16.62 20.58 -3.71
C ASN A 559 -16.11 20.66 -2.28
N LEU A 560 -14.88 20.15 -2.04
CA LEU A 560 -14.22 20.22 -0.74
C LEU A 560 -12.81 20.76 -0.95
N LYS A 561 -12.53 21.95 -0.40
CA LYS A 561 -11.20 22.54 -0.36
C LYS A 561 -10.62 22.41 1.05
N ASP A 562 -9.36 22.03 1.15
CA ASP A 562 -8.63 21.86 2.41
C ASP A 562 -7.26 22.57 2.29
N LEU A 563 -7.08 23.63 3.03
CA LEU A 563 -5.80 24.32 3.20
C LEU A 563 -5.27 23.99 4.59
N SER A 564 -4.13 23.32 4.66
CA SER A 564 -3.56 22.84 5.91
C SER A 564 -2.10 23.28 6.07
N ALA A 565 -1.74 23.61 7.29
CA ALA A 565 -0.35 23.84 7.70
C ALA A 565 -0.05 23.01 8.93
N LYS A 566 1.12 22.38 8.98
CA LYS A 566 1.57 21.63 10.14
C LYS A 566 3.08 21.65 10.29
N SER A 567 3.52 21.51 11.54
CA SER A 567 4.93 21.40 11.87
C SER A 567 5.10 20.26 12.87
N ASP A 568 5.83 19.24 12.43
CA ASP A 568 6.12 18.01 13.19
C ASP A 568 7.58 18.05 13.65
N TRP A 569 7.82 17.78 14.92
CA TRP A 569 9.12 17.84 15.57
C TRP A 569 9.45 16.50 16.21
N GLU A 570 10.68 16.07 16.07
CA GLU A 570 11.23 14.86 16.69
C GLU A 570 12.46 15.26 17.53
N LEU A 571 12.38 15.06 18.85
CA LEU A 571 13.45 15.37 19.81
C LEU A 571 13.88 14.09 20.55
N ASN A 572 15.13 13.70 20.39
CA ASN A 572 15.74 12.66 21.18
C ASN A 572 16.17 13.21 22.54
N ILE A 573 15.42 12.86 23.59
CA ILE A 573 15.65 13.37 24.97
C ILE A 573 16.70 12.57 25.72
N SER A 574 16.86 11.30 25.40
CA SER A 574 17.82 10.40 26.02
C SER A 574 18.27 9.29 25.07
N ASN A 575 19.18 8.44 25.50
CA ASN A 575 19.58 7.25 24.75
C ASN A 575 18.48 6.17 24.66
N THR A 576 17.36 6.35 25.35
CA THR A 576 16.24 5.37 25.35
C THR A 576 14.91 6.01 25.02
N GLY A 577 14.85 7.33 24.83
CA GLY A 577 13.59 8.02 24.66
C GLY A 577 13.64 9.16 23.66
N LYS A 578 12.53 9.34 22.93
CA LYS A 578 12.29 10.47 22.04
C LYS A 578 10.88 11.01 22.23
N ILE A 579 10.69 12.29 21.96
CA ILE A 579 9.39 12.96 21.90
C ILE A 579 9.11 13.35 20.46
N LEU A 580 7.92 12.97 19.99
CA LEU A 580 7.31 13.47 18.77
C LEU A 580 6.27 14.50 19.19
N PHE A 581 6.33 15.72 18.69
CA PHE A 581 5.35 16.76 19.00
C PHE A 581 5.14 17.68 17.82
N GLY A 582 4.00 18.36 17.78
CA GLY A 582 3.73 19.26 16.67
C GLY A 582 2.43 20.02 16.82
N GLY A 583 2.24 20.95 15.90
CA GLY A 583 1.03 21.76 15.77
C GLY A 583 0.49 21.68 14.35
N PHE A 584 -0.81 21.87 14.21
CA PHE A 584 -1.48 21.88 12.91
C PHE A 584 -2.66 22.87 12.89
N ALA A 585 -2.92 23.37 11.70
CA ALA A 585 -4.10 24.15 11.37
C ALA A 585 -4.65 23.66 10.04
N SER A 586 -5.96 23.50 9.91
CA SER A 586 -6.63 23.13 8.65
C SER A 586 -7.91 23.92 8.51
N ARG A 587 -8.07 24.60 7.37
CA ARG A 587 -9.31 25.26 6.97
C ARG A 587 -9.94 24.45 5.84
N GLN A 588 -11.16 23.98 6.09
CA GLN A 588 -11.96 23.24 5.13
C GLN A 588 -13.16 24.08 4.68
N ASP A 589 -13.45 24.06 3.40
CA ASP A 589 -14.60 24.70 2.77
C ASP A 589 -15.33 23.63 1.94
N VAL A 590 -16.56 23.28 2.34
CA VAL A 590 -17.37 22.23 1.72
C VAL A 590 -18.65 22.82 1.17
N LYS A 591 -18.80 22.73 -0.16
CA LYS A 591 -20.00 23.15 -0.87
C LYS A 591 -20.73 21.93 -1.42
N TYR A 592 -22.04 21.86 -1.19
CA TYR A 592 -22.94 20.89 -1.82
C TYR A 592 -24.19 21.60 -2.33
N ASP A 593 -24.44 21.49 -3.63
CA ASP A 593 -25.67 21.96 -4.26
C ASP A 593 -26.37 20.90 -5.10
N TYR A 594 -27.68 20.93 -5.04
CA TYR A 594 -28.57 20.10 -5.86
C TYR A 594 -29.58 21.01 -6.55
N THR A 595 -29.55 21.01 -7.86
CA THR A 595 -30.44 21.83 -8.73
C THR A 595 -31.34 20.90 -9.54
N GLN A 596 -32.60 21.30 -9.69
CA GLN A 596 -33.56 20.60 -10.53
C GLN A 596 -33.94 21.46 -11.73
N ASN A 597 -34.05 20.83 -12.90
CA ASN A 597 -34.46 21.47 -14.17
C ASN A 597 -33.64 22.74 -14.48
N ASP A 598 -32.33 22.68 -14.18
CA ASP A 598 -31.31 23.70 -14.42
C ASP A 598 -31.55 25.06 -13.72
N THR A 599 -32.68 25.25 -13.08
CA THR A 599 -33.11 26.56 -12.53
C THR A 599 -33.40 26.55 -11.04
N THR A 600 -33.99 25.48 -10.53
CA THR A 600 -34.47 25.43 -9.13
C THR A 600 -33.43 24.80 -8.21
N LYS A 601 -32.74 25.59 -7.41
CA LYS A 601 -31.88 25.09 -6.34
C LYS A 601 -32.70 24.54 -5.19
N LEU A 602 -32.72 23.23 -5.02
CA LEU A 602 -33.41 22.53 -3.93
C LEU A 602 -32.51 22.40 -2.68
N ILE A 603 -31.17 22.35 -2.87
CA ILE A 603 -30.18 22.30 -1.80
C ILE A 603 -29.04 23.24 -2.22
N ASP A 604 -28.64 24.11 -1.29
CA ASP A 604 -27.45 24.98 -1.44
C ASP A 604 -26.79 25.10 -0.07
N GLN A 605 -25.77 24.29 0.17
CA GLN A 605 -25.04 24.25 1.43
C GLN A 605 -23.60 24.66 1.21
N ASN A 606 -23.13 25.61 1.99
CA ASN A 606 -21.74 26.04 2.02
C ASN A 606 -21.30 26.17 3.48
N ASN A 607 -20.46 25.25 3.91
CA ASN A 607 -19.97 25.19 5.28
C ASN A 607 -18.43 25.32 5.29
N GLN A 608 -17.93 26.14 6.20
CA GLN A 608 -16.50 26.33 6.42
C GLN A 608 -16.15 25.93 7.84
N ALA A 609 -15.00 25.31 8.02
CA ALA A 609 -14.51 24.91 9.32
C ALA A 609 -13.00 25.19 9.46
N LEU A 610 -12.62 25.68 10.63
CA LEU A 610 -11.23 25.77 11.05
C LEU A 610 -10.96 24.75 12.16
N THR A 611 -9.97 23.92 11.93
CA THR A 611 -9.48 22.95 12.90
C THR A 611 -8.07 23.34 13.32
N LEU A 612 -7.86 23.57 14.62
CA LEU A 612 -6.57 23.93 15.20
C LEU A 612 -6.19 22.91 16.26
N GLY A 613 -4.92 22.61 16.38
CA GLY A 613 -4.51 21.70 17.45
C GLY A 613 -3.03 21.39 17.50
N GLY A 614 -2.71 20.51 18.44
CA GLY A 614 -1.35 20.05 18.65
C GLY A 614 -1.34 18.63 19.19
N TYR A 615 -0.19 18.02 19.19
CA TYR A 615 0.01 16.68 19.74
C TYR A 615 1.38 16.54 20.37
N ALA A 616 1.49 15.60 21.31
CA ALA A 616 2.75 15.12 21.86
C ALA A 616 2.67 13.60 22.06
N GLU A 617 3.74 12.90 21.74
CA GLU A 617 3.88 11.46 21.87
C GLU A 617 5.29 11.15 22.38
N LEU A 618 5.41 10.44 23.51
CA LEU A 618 6.67 10.01 24.07
C LEU A 618 6.90 8.55 23.67
N GLU A 619 7.99 8.25 23.01
CA GLU A 619 8.46 6.90 22.76
C GLU A 619 9.61 6.60 23.75
N GLN A 620 9.38 5.68 24.68
CA GLN A 620 10.34 5.32 25.72
C GLN A 620 10.63 3.82 25.71
N ASN A 621 11.89 3.45 25.64
CA ASN A 621 12.37 2.07 25.70
C ASN A 621 12.89 1.74 27.11
N PHE A 622 12.38 0.67 27.71
CA PHE A 622 12.82 0.07 28.97
C PHE A 622 13.32 -1.35 28.69
N GLY A 623 14.53 -1.46 28.13
CA GLY A 623 15.07 -2.74 27.70
C GLY A 623 14.22 -3.38 26.60
N ALA A 624 13.56 -4.49 26.90
CA ALA A 624 12.67 -5.21 25.96
C ALA A 624 11.28 -4.58 25.81
N LEU A 625 10.90 -3.67 26.71
CA LEU A 625 9.58 -3.01 26.71
C LEU A 625 9.71 -1.62 26.08
N ARG A 626 8.84 -1.34 25.08
CA ARG A 626 8.64 0.00 24.51
C ARG A 626 7.24 0.47 24.87
N LEU A 627 7.16 1.68 25.40
CA LEU A 627 5.90 2.35 25.70
C LEU A 627 5.79 3.62 24.88
N THR A 628 4.59 3.89 24.36
CA THR A 628 4.33 5.08 23.54
C THR A 628 3.00 5.73 23.95
N PRO A 629 2.96 6.48 25.08
CA PRO A 629 1.84 7.35 25.41
C PRO A 629 1.82 8.57 24.50
N GLY A 630 0.63 8.96 24.07
CA GLY A 630 0.41 10.12 23.22
C GLY A 630 -0.88 10.84 23.56
N LEU A 631 -0.90 12.13 23.28
CA LEU A 631 -2.07 12.99 23.44
C LEU A 631 -2.19 13.89 22.22
N ARG A 632 -3.38 13.98 21.64
CA ARG A 632 -3.73 14.95 20.63
C ARG A 632 -4.86 15.82 21.15
N TYR A 633 -4.73 17.13 20.93
CA TYR A 633 -5.73 18.13 21.21
C TYR A 633 -6.19 18.76 19.90
N THR A 634 -7.49 18.91 19.72
CA THR A 634 -8.10 19.52 18.53
C THR A 634 -9.23 20.45 18.96
N HIS A 635 -9.15 21.70 18.56
CA HIS A 635 -10.26 22.65 18.61
C HIS A 635 -10.94 22.69 17.24
N TYR A 636 -12.25 22.56 17.20
CA TYR A 636 -13.07 22.60 15.98
C TYR A 636 -14.12 23.69 16.10
N ASP A 637 -14.03 24.71 15.27
CA ASP A 637 -14.79 25.96 15.39
C ASP A 637 -16.28 25.78 15.12
N LEU A 638 -16.69 24.97 14.12
CA LEU A 638 -18.13 24.77 13.83
C LEU A 638 -18.93 24.25 15.02
N THR A 639 -18.30 23.51 15.92
CA THR A 639 -18.94 23.06 17.15
C THR A 639 -18.55 23.88 18.36
N ASN A 640 -17.52 24.73 18.21
CA ASN A 640 -16.85 25.45 19.28
C ASN A 640 -16.47 24.56 20.48
N LYS A 641 -16.00 23.34 20.19
CA LYS A 641 -15.63 22.33 21.18
C LYS A 641 -14.17 21.91 21.05
N ASN A 642 -13.66 21.43 22.17
CA ASN A 642 -12.31 20.87 22.28
C ASN A 642 -12.39 19.35 22.35
N TYR A 643 -11.57 18.67 21.56
CA TYR A 643 -11.53 17.21 21.44
C TYR A 643 -10.18 16.72 21.89
N ILE A 644 -10.17 15.86 22.91
CA ILE A 644 -8.97 15.27 23.50
C ILE A 644 -8.90 13.80 23.07
N GLU A 645 -7.76 13.42 22.47
CA GLU A 645 -7.52 12.10 21.90
C GLU A 645 -6.31 11.43 22.59
N PRO A 646 -6.52 10.81 23.78
CA PRO A 646 -5.46 10.02 24.39
C PRO A 646 -5.20 8.76 23.57
N ARG A 647 -3.92 8.40 23.42
CA ARG A 647 -3.44 7.22 22.73
C ARG A 647 -2.35 6.54 23.51
N PHE A 648 -2.29 5.25 23.42
CA PHE A 648 -1.26 4.46 24.06
C PHE A 648 -0.92 3.25 23.22
N SER A 649 0.35 3.00 23.00
CA SER A 649 0.80 1.72 22.47
C SER A 649 1.97 1.17 23.27
N ALA A 650 2.09 -0.15 23.30
CA ALA A 650 3.14 -0.88 23.96
C ALA A 650 3.61 -2.05 23.07
N SER A 651 4.90 -2.33 23.10
CA SER A 651 5.45 -3.55 22.53
C SER A 651 6.48 -4.16 23.45
N TYR A 652 6.45 -5.48 23.61
CA TYR A 652 7.34 -6.22 24.50
C TYR A 652 8.01 -7.36 23.76
N ALA A 653 9.33 -7.31 23.65
CA ALA A 653 10.13 -8.37 23.05
C ALA A 653 10.39 -9.47 24.10
N ILE A 654 9.68 -10.61 23.99
CA ILE A 654 9.94 -11.77 24.85
C ILE A 654 11.34 -12.33 24.55
N ASN A 655 11.68 -12.36 23.27
CA ASN A 655 13.01 -12.68 22.75
C ASN A 655 13.20 -12.04 21.36
N ASP A 656 14.30 -12.33 20.69
CA ASP A 656 14.62 -11.74 19.37
C ASP A 656 13.59 -12.11 18.26
N LYS A 657 12.78 -13.14 18.47
CA LYS A 657 11.81 -13.65 17.49
C LYS A 657 10.37 -13.36 17.85
N LEU A 658 10.03 -13.31 19.13
CA LEU A 658 8.65 -13.20 19.63
C LEU A 658 8.40 -11.82 20.24
N MET A 659 7.44 -11.09 19.68
CA MET A 659 7.01 -9.76 20.08
C MET A 659 5.52 -9.76 20.43
N LEU A 660 5.17 -9.21 21.58
CA LEU A 660 3.80 -8.88 21.96
C LEU A 660 3.54 -7.39 21.69
N LYS A 661 2.33 -7.05 21.30
CA LYS A 661 1.93 -5.68 20.93
C LYS A 661 0.55 -5.36 21.48
N ALA A 662 0.35 -4.13 21.93
CA ALA A 662 -0.95 -3.64 22.36
C ALA A 662 -1.10 -2.17 21.96
N ALA A 663 -2.33 -1.75 21.62
CA ALA A 663 -2.64 -0.34 21.41
C ALA A 663 -4.09 -0.03 21.79
N THR A 664 -4.29 1.18 22.31
CA THR A 664 -5.61 1.76 22.52
C THR A 664 -5.58 3.26 22.22
N GLY A 665 -6.72 3.82 21.85
CA GLY A 665 -6.80 5.26 21.60
C GLY A 665 -8.20 5.71 21.24
N ARG A 666 -8.44 7.01 21.43
CA ARG A 666 -9.65 7.70 21.02
C ARG A 666 -9.37 8.54 19.77
N PHE A 667 -10.33 8.57 18.86
CA PHE A 667 -10.23 9.22 17.54
C PHE A 667 -11.53 9.96 17.22
N TYR A 668 -11.43 11.09 16.50
CA TYR A 668 -12.58 11.87 16.05
C TYR A 668 -12.51 12.12 14.53
N GLN A 669 -13.70 12.27 13.93
CA GLN A 669 -13.85 12.60 12.52
C GLN A 669 -14.76 13.82 12.36
N PHE A 670 -14.24 14.85 11.68
CA PHE A 670 -14.91 16.15 11.50
C PHE A 670 -15.52 16.32 10.09
N THR A 671 -15.04 15.52 9.13
CA THR A 671 -15.46 15.56 7.73
C THR A 671 -15.92 14.17 7.33
N ASN A 672 -17.18 14.03 6.98
CA ASN A 672 -17.83 12.77 6.68
C ASN A 672 -18.20 12.70 5.20
N ARG A 673 -18.08 11.51 4.60
CA ARG A 673 -18.66 11.19 3.30
C ARG A 673 -19.94 10.43 3.55
N VAL A 674 -21.06 11.04 3.27
CA VAL A 674 -22.37 10.42 3.44
C VAL A 674 -22.77 9.69 2.18
N VAL A 675 -23.25 8.47 2.36
CA VAL A 675 -23.72 7.63 1.25
C VAL A 675 -25.24 7.65 1.27
N ARG A 676 -25.83 8.04 0.15
CA ARG A 676 -27.26 7.89 -0.09
C ARG A 676 -27.47 6.55 -0.78
N GLU A 677 -28.05 5.60 -0.07
CA GLU A 677 -28.53 4.36 -0.66
C GLU A 677 -29.89 4.60 -1.32
N ASP A 678 -29.95 4.46 -2.63
CA ASP A 678 -31.20 4.50 -3.39
C ASP A 678 -31.38 3.16 -4.09
N ILE A 679 -32.49 2.48 -3.80
CA ILE A 679 -32.82 1.16 -4.34
C ILE A 679 -33.02 1.23 -5.86
N LEU A 680 -33.45 2.37 -6.37
CA LEU A 680 -33.82 2.58 -7.78
C LEU A 680 -32.72 3.25 -8.60
N SER A 681 -31.91 4.16 -8.01
CA SER A 681 -30.92 4.97 -8.74
C SER A 681 -29.46 4.73 -8.36
N GLY A 682 -29.21 3.74 -7.50
CA GLY A 682 -27.87 3.40 -7.01
C GLY A 682 -27.36 4.31 -5.90
N SER A 683 -26.23 3.93 -5.29
CA SER A 683 -25.63 4.70 -4.20
C SER A 683 -24.97 5.98 -4.72
N LYS A 684 -25.22 7.08 -4.01
CA LYS A 684 -24.59 8.39 -4.22
C LYS A 684 -23.89 8.83 -2.96
N ASP A 685 -22.80 9.54 -3.08
CA ASP A 685 -22.01 10.01 -1.95
C ASP A 685 -21.50 11.43 -2.15
N PHE A 686 -21.39 12.15 -1.06
CA PHE A 686 -20.88 13.51 -1.03
C PHE A 686 -20.27 13.84 0.33
N TRP A 687 -19.32 14.78 0.34
CA TRP A 687 -18.63 15.21 1.54
C TRP A 687 -19.40 16.32 2.26
N VAL A 688 -19.44 16.23 3.60
CA VAL A 688 -20.06 17.21 4.49
C VAL A 688 -19.19 17.42 5.73
N LEU A 689 -19.31 18.59 6.35
CA LEU A 689 -18.68 18.89 7.63
C LEU A 689 -19.62 18.56 8.79
N ALA A 690 -19.06 18.00 9.87
CA ALA A 690 -19.80 17.83 11.11
C ALA A 690 -20.10 19.21 11.71
N ASN A 691 -21.38 19.48 12.01
CA ASN A 691 -21.84 20.75 12.58
C ASN A 691 -22.27 20.65 14.05
N GLY A 692 -22.20 19.44 14.62
CA GLY A 692 -22.56 19.17 16.01
C GLY A 692 -24.06 19.14 16.33
N SER A 693 -24.91 19.40 15.33
CA SER A 693 -26.36 19.32 15.43
C SER A 693 -26.94 18.18 14.58
N SER A 694 -27.19 18.44 13.30
CA SER A 694 -27.69 17.42 12.37
C SER A 694 -26.61 16.39 11.98
N ILE A 695 -25.36 16.81 11.91
CA ILE A 695 -24.21 15.96 11.58
C ILE A 695 -23.25 15.99 12.76
N PRO A 696 -23.24 14.96 13.63
CA PRO A 696 -22.38 14.93 14.79
C PRO A 696 -20.89 14.71 14.41
N VAL A 697 -19.98 15.06 15.32
CA VAL A 697 -18.58 14.69 15.22
C VAL A 697 -18.44 13.22 15.61
N GLY A 698 -18.16 12.38 14.61
CA GLY A 698 -17.99 10.95 14.81
C GLY A 698 -16.81 10.63 15.72
N SER A 699 -16.90 9.58 16.55
CA SER A 699 -15.82 9.15 17.43
C SER A 699 -15.63 7.63 17.42
N ALA A 700 -14.38 7.21 17.64
CA ALA A 700 -14.01 5.79 17.77
C ALA A 700 -13.07 5.57 18.95
N ILE A 701 -13.20 4.41 19.59
CA ILE A 701 -12.20 3.92 20.56
C ILE A 701 -11.70 2.57 20.02
N HIS A 702 -10.39 2.44 19.89
CA HIS A 702 -9.74 1.20 19.45
C HIS A 702 -9.09 0.47 20.62
N TYR A 703 -9.19 -0.85 20.61
CA TYR A 703 -8.42 -1.78 21.44
C TYR A 703 -7.82 -2.84 20.53
N ILE A 704 -6.50 -2.99 20.59
CA ILE A 704 -5.75 -3.89 19.72
C ILE A 704 -4.74 -4.66 20.56
N LEU A 705 -4.70 -5.98 20.37
CA LEU A 705 -3.70 -6.87 20.95
C LEU A 705 -3.13 -7.74 19.84
N GLY A 706 -1.83 -8.00 19.87
CA GLY A 706 -1.21 -8.83 18.86
C GLY A 706 0.07 -9.51 19.33
N ALA A 707 0.44 -10.56 18.62
CA ALA A 707 1.71 -11.24 18.76
C ALA A 707 2.31 -11.49 17.37
N SER A 708 3.63 -11.38 17.26
CA SER A 708 4.37 -11.67 16.04
C SER A 708 5.56 -12.54 16.36
N TYR A 709 5.70 -13.67 15.65
CA TYR A 709 6.86 -14.54 15.70
C TYR A 709 7.59 -14.47 14.37
N GLU A 710 8.82 -14.01 14.39
CA GLU A 710 9.60 -13.75 13.18
C GLU A 710 10.90 -14.56 13.19
N THR A 711 11.10 -15.31 12.11
CA THR A 711 12.36 -16.01 11.80
C THR A 711 13.01 -15.39 10.57
N ASN A 712 14.20 -15.84 10.19
CA ASN A 712 14.86 -15.37 8.97
C ASN A 712 14.01 -15.63 7.70
N LYS A 713 13.19 -16.70 7.68
CA LYS A 713 12.41 -17.11 6.51
C LYS A 713 10.91 -16.82 6.62
N PHE A 714 10.36 -16.82 7.82
CA PHE A 714 8.92 -16.73 8.05
C PHE A 714 8.54 -15.65 9.05
N LEU A 715 7.38 -15.04 8.83
CA LEU A 715 6.66 -14.22 9.79
C LEU A 715 5.31 -14.87 10.07
N PHE A 716 5.00 -15.05 11.34
CA PHE A 716 3.68 -15.41 11.83
C PHE A 716 3.15 -14.24 12.66
N SER A 717 1.94 -13.79 12.40
CA SER A 717 1.31 -12.71 13.16
C SER A 717 -0.15 -13.03 13.44
N ILE A 718 -0.57 -12.72 14.64
CA ILE A 718 -1.96 -12.73 15.06
C ILE A 718 -2.27 -11.38 15.68
N GLU A 719 -3.40 -10.76 15.27
CA GLU A 719 -3.89 -9.51 15.86
C GLU A 719 -5.40 -9.62 16.12
N GLY A 720 -5.82 -9.33 17.36
CA GLY A 720 -7.21 -9.16 17.74
C GLY A 720 -7.53 -7.68 17.90
N TYR A 721 -8.72 -7.25 17.45
CA TYR A 721 -9.16 -5.86 17.60
C TYR A 721 -10.62 -5.75 18.01
N TYR A 722 -10.93 -4.67 18.71
CA TYR A 722 -12.27 -4.20 18.99
C TYR A 722 -12.33 -2.68 18.79
N LYS A 723 -13.28 -2.20 17.97
CA LYS A 723 -13.57 -0.79 17.76
C LYS A 723 -14.97 -0.48 18.23
N ARG A 724 -15.12 0.50 19.11
CA ARG A 724 -16.42 1.09 19.48
C ARG A 724 -16.58 2.39 18.72
N LEU A 725 -17.70 2.53 18.02
CA LEU A 725 -18.04 3.69 17.19
C LEU A 725 -19.25 4.41 17.83
N SER A 726 -19.19 5.73 17.87
CA SER A 726 -20.28 6.58 18.35
C SER A 726 -20.44 7.76 17.40
N ASP A 727 -21.64 8.30 17.37
CA ASP A 727 -21.99 9.47 16.57
C ASP A 727 -21.74 9.23 15.06
N LEU A 728 -22.09 8.02 14.59
CA LEU A 728 -22.11 7.68 13.17
C LEU A 728 -23.25 8.43 12.48
N THR A 729 -23.05 8.82 11.23
CA THR A 729 -24.05 9.54 10.43
C THR A 729 -24.59 8.62 9.34
N GLU A 730 -25.91 8.49 9.27
CA GLU A 730 -26.66 7.92 8.14
C GLU A 730 -27.49 9.03 7.49
N TYR A 731 -27.71 8.94 6.18
CA TYR A 731 -28.37 9.97 5.40
C TYR A 731 -29.54 9.41 4.61
N SER A 732 -30.65 10.11 4.62
CA SER A 732 -31.80 9.85 3.78
C SER A 732 -32.27 11.12 3.08
N LEU A 733 -32.49 11.03 1.78
CA LEU A 733 -33.14 12.08 1.00
C LEU A 733 -34.54 11.60 0.64
N ARG A 734 -35.54 12.26 1.19
CA ARG A 734 -36.93 11.96 0.90
C ARG A 734 -37.47 12.99 -0.08
N GLN A 735 -38.02 12.50 -1.16
CA GLN A 735 -38.76 13.31 -2.11
C GLN A 735 -40.21 13.38 -1.67
N THR A 736 -40.74 14.58 -1.42
CA THR A 736 -42.15 14.84 -1.15
C THR A 736 -42.66 15.82 -2.20
N GLY A 737 -43.89 15.59 -2.68
CA GLY A 737 -44.52 16.45 -3.71
C GLY A 737 -45.42 15.67 -4.65
N THR A 738 -46.21 16.38 -5.43
CA THR A 738 -47.11 15.83 -6.44
C THR A 738 -46.44 15.86 -7.82
N GLY A 739 -46.21 14.67 -8.41
CA GLY A 739 -45.66 14.53 -9.75
C GLY A 739 -44.34 13.74 -9.82
N GLY A 740 -44.06 13.10 -10.92
CA GLY A 740 -42.80 12.38 -11.17
C GLY A 740 -41.63 13.33 -11.42
N MET A 741 -40.39 12.84 -11.22
CA MET A 741 -39.16 13.60 -11.39
C MET A 741 -38.98 14.25 -12.78
N PHE A 742 -39.75 13.80 -13.76
CA PHE A 742 -39.69 14.25 -15.14
C PHE A 742 -40.94 15.05 -15.57
N ASN A 743 -41.81 15.47 -14.60
CA ASN A 743 -42.96 16.33 -14.90
C ASN A 743 -42.56 17.80 -14.63
N PRO A 744 -42.51 18.68 -15.66
CA PRO A 744 -42.10 20.08 -15.52
C PRO A 744 -43.00 20.90 -14.59
N ASN A 745 -44.24 20.43 -14.32
CA ASN A 745 -45.20 21.09 -13.40
C ASN A 745 -45.22 20.48 -12.00
N SER A 746 -44.28 19.59 -11.68
CA SER A 746 -44.24 18.97 -10.36
C SER A 746 -43.61 19.90 -9.34
N THR A 747 -44.27 20.17 -8.23
CA THR A 747 -43.66 20.74 -7.03
C THR A 747 -42.96 19.62 -6.26
N ILE A 748 -41.67 19.43 -6.49
CA ILE A 748 -40.87 18.47 -5.74
C ILE A 748 -40.19 19.21 -4.59
N THR A 749 -40.37 18.73 -3.37
CA THR A 749 -39.64 19.17 -2.18
C THR A 749 -38.72 18.05 -1.76
N LEU A 750 -37.44 18.37 -1.54
CA LEU A 750 -36.46 17.42 -1.02
C LEU A 750 -36.26 17.66 0.47
N GLU A 751 -36.48 16.64 1.26
CA GLU A 751 -36.23 16.63 2.70
C GLU A 751 -34.97 15.82 2.98
N GLN A 752 -33.94 16.51 3.50
CA GLN A 752 -32.69 15.88 3.92
C GLN A 752 -32.77 15.49 5.37
N ASN A 753 -32.56 14.20 5.67
CA ASN A 753 -32.56 13.71 7.04
C ASN A 753 -31.20 13.05 7.36
N PHE A 754 -30.57 13.54 8.41
CA PHE A 754 -29.35 12.96 8.98
C PHE A 754 -29.72 12.25 10.29
N TYR A 755 -29.34 11.00 10.41
CA TYR A 755 -29.58 10.18 11.58
C TYR A 755 -28.29 9.89 12.31
N ASN A 756 -28.29 10.03 13.63
CA ASN A 756 -27.18 9.70 14.50
C ASN A 756 -27.27 8.23 14.93
N GLY A 757 -26.14 7.56 14.94
CA GLY A 757 -26.04 6.15 15.30
C GLY A 757 -24.75 5.78 16.00
N LYS A 758 -24.65 4.52 16.37
CA LYS A 758 -23.47 3.92 16.97
C LYS A 758 -23.19 2.56 16.36
N GLY A 759 -21.99 2.05 16.58
CA GLY A 759 -21.60 0.75 16.03
C GLY A 759 -20.44 0.13 16.78
N TYR A 760 -20.08 -1.07 16.36
CA TYR A 760 -18.84 -1.71 16.76
C TYR A 760 -18.31 -2.61 15.66
N ALA A 761 -16.99 -2.78 15.63
CA ALA A 761 -16.34 -3.75 14.78
C ALA A 761 -15.32 -4.54 15.61
N LYS A 762 -15.25 -5.85 15.40
CA LYS A 762 -14.33 -6.74 16.10
C LYS A 762 -13.83 -7.84 15.17
N GLY A 763 -12.64 -8.35 15.43
CA GLY A 763 -12.11 -9.45 14.65
C GLY A 763 -10.76 -9.94 15.13
N ILE A 764 -10.36 -11.08 14.54
CA ILE A 764 -9.04 -11.69 14.72
C ILE A 764 -8.45 -11.89 13.33
N GLU A 765 -7.21 -11.50 13.17
CA GLU A 765 -6.43 -11.57 11.93
C GLU A 765 -5.25 -12.52 12.12
N PHE A 766 -5.04 -13.42 11.17
CA PHE A 766 -3.90 -14.34 11.12
C PHE A 766 -3.11 -14.05 9.83
N LEU A 767 -1.80 -14.00 9.95
CA LEU A 767 -0.87 -13.85 8.82
C LEU A 767 0.26 -14.84 8.95
N VAL A 768 0.50 -15.60 7.89
CA VAL A 768 1.72 -16.41 7.71
C VAL A 768 2.39 -15.95 6.43
N GLN A 769 3.62 -15.44 6.53
CA GLN A 769 4.36 -14.92 5.40
C GLN A 769 5.70 -15.62 5.26
N LYS A 770 6.01 -16.14 4.07
CA LYS A 770 7.35 -16.60 3.67
C LYS A 770 8.05 -15.47 2.92
N LYS A 771 9.22 -15.05 3.44
CA LYS A 771 9.89 -13.81 3.03
C LYS A 771 10.99 -14.00 2.01
N VAL A 772 11.65 -15.15 1.98
CA VAL A 772 12.90 -15.42 1.26
C VAL A 772 12.82 -16.68 0.41
N GLY A 773 13.62 -16.71 -0.65
CA GLY A 773 13.79 -17.81 -1.58
C GLY A 773 13.00 -17.62 -2.86
N GLN A 774 13.19 -18.52 -3.84
CA GLN A 774 12.48 -18.48 -5.13
C GLN A 774 10.95 -18.47 -4.97
N TYR A 775 10.43 -19.18 -3.97
CA TYR A 775 9.02 -19.13 -3.59
C TYR A 775 8.85 -18.22 -2.38
N THR A 776 8.02 -17.18 -2.52
CA THR A 776 7.63 -16.23 -1.48
C THR A 776 6.10 -16.03 -1.51
N GLY A 777 5.55 -15.38 -0.50
CA GLY A 777 4.12 -15.10 -0.47
C GLY A 777 3.57 -15.09 0.96
N TRP A 778 2.24 -15.02 1.07
CA TRP A 778 1.59 -15.04 2.36
C TRP A 778 0.19 -15.63 2.29
N ILE A 779 -0.26 -16.11 3.44
CA ILE A 779 -1.63 -16.54 3.69
C ILE A 779 -2.17 -15.64 4.80
N GLY A 780 -3.33 -15.04 4.55
CA GLY A 780 -4.08 -14.23 5.50
C GLY A 780 -5.46 -14.82 5.75
N TYR A 781 -5.90 -14.82 7.02
CA TYR A 781 -7.26 -15.14 7.38
C TYR A 781 -7.79 -14.10 8.36
N THR A 782 -9.02 -13.66 8.13
CA THR A 782 -9.72 -12.69 8.97
C THR A 782 -11.08 -13.26 9.37
N LEU A 783 -11.32 -13.37 10.67
CA LEU A 783 -12.63 -13.60 11.26
C LEU A 783 -13.08 -12.28 11.86
N ALA A 784 -14.14 -11.64 11.31
CA ALA A 784 -14.55 -10.31 11.72
C ALA A 784 -16.07 -10.15 11.75
N SER A 785 -16.52 -9.10 12.41
CA SER A 785 -17.90 -8.63 12.34
C SER A 785 -17.97 -7.14 12.58
N ALA A 786 -18.88 -6.47 11.86
CA ALA A 786 -19.18 -5.05 11.99
C ALA A 786 -20.70 -4.85 12.09
N PHE A 787 -21.14 -4.11 13.09
CA PHE A 787 -22.55 -3.85 13.37
C PHE A 787 -22.81 -2.37 13.62
N ASN A 788 -23.94 -1.90 13.12
CA ASN A 788 -24.43 -0.55 13.36
C ASN A 788 -25.79 -0.59 14.07
N LYS A 789 -26.15 0.51 14.72
CA LYS A 789 -27.47 0.77 15.30
C LYS A 789 -27.84 2.22 15.02
N PHE A 790 -28.98 2.43 14.38
CA PHE A 790 -29.62 3.72 14.18
C PHE A 790 -31.09 3.58 14.58
N ASP A 791 -31.58 4.47 15.42
CA ASP A 791 -32.92 4.35 15.98
C ASP A 791 -34.04 4.40 14.91
N VAL A 792 -33.74 4.99 13.74
CA VAL A 792 -34.63 4.99 12.56
C VAL A 792 -34.93 3.59 12.02
N TYR A 793 -34.02 2.62 12.23
CA TYR A 793 -34.18 1.23 11.79
C TYR A 793 -34.56 0.27 12.93
N GLY A 794 -34.80 0.79 14.15
CA GLY A 794 -35.20 0.02 15.31
C GLY A 794 -34.18 0.04 16.45
N THR A 795 -34.48 -0.74 17.49
CA THR A 795 -33.69 -0.74 18.73
C THR A 795 -32.47 -1.66 18.70
N ASP A 796 -32.40 -2.55 17.72
CA ASP A 796 -31.36 -3.59 17.66
C ASP A 796 -30.18 -3.21 16.76
N TYR A 797 -29.05 -3.86 17.01
CA TYR A 797 -27.89 -3.80 16.13
C TYR A 797 -28.13 -4.64 14.89
N PHE A 798 -27.81 -4.10 13.72
CA PHE A 798 -27.85 -4.79 12.44
C PHE A 798 -26.46 -4.85 11.79
N PRO A 799 -26.16 -5.83 10.92
CA PRO A 799 -24.88 -5.92 10.24
C PRO A 799 -24.62 -4.68 9.37
N ALA A 800 -23.43 -4.10 9.47
CA ALA A 800 -23.01 -3.02 8.58
C ALA A 800 -22.86 -3.54 7.15
N ALA A 801 -23.11 -2.71 6.13
CA ALA A 801 -23.07 -3.11 4.72
C ALA A 801 -21.71 -3.72 4.28
N GLN A 802 -20.64 -3.37 4.97
CA GLN A 802 -19.30 -3.90 4.75
C GLN A 802 -18.94 -5.12 5.64
N ASP A 803 -19.89 -5.69 6.38
CA ASP A 803 -19.64 -6.85 7.24
C ASP A 803 -19.28 -8.09 6.42
N VAL A 804 -18.03 -8.54 6.54
CA VAL A 804 -17.53 -9.80 5.96
C VAL A 804 -17.02 -10.67 7.09
N ARG A 805 -17.73 -11.78 7.34
CA ARG A 805 -17.48 -12.59 8.53
C ARG A 805 -16.21 -13.44 8.44
N ASN A 806 -15.97 -14.04 7.29
CA ASN A 806 -14.78 -14.86 7.02
C ASN A 806 -14.14 -14.40 5.74
N GLU A 807 -12.87 -14.10 5.77
CA GLU A 807 -12.08 -13.75 4.58
C GLU A 807 -10.74 -14.48 4.61
N PHE A 808 -10.46 -15.24 3.57
CA PHE A 808 -9.20 -15.96 3.35
C PHE A 808 -8.52 -15.45 2.09
N LYS A 809 -7.20 -15.27 2.16
CA LYS A 809 -6.36 -14.80 1.06
C LYS A 809 -5.08 -15.61 1.00
N SER A 810 -4.73 -16.08 -0.19
CA SER A 810 -3.46 -16.77 -0.45
C SER A 810 -2.76 -16.13 -1.62
N ILE A 811 -1.57 -15.61 -1.39
CA ILE A 811 -0.73 -14.94 -2.38
C ILE A 811 0.54 -15.76 -2.52
N ASN A 812 0.82 -16.20 -3.74
CA ASN A 812 1.91 -17.10 -4.07
C ASN A 812 2.74 -16.48 -5.19
N LEU A 813 4.05 -16.42 -5.01
CA LEU A 813 5.02 -15.87 -5.94
C LEU A 813 6.15 -16.87 -6.10
N TYR A 814 6.45 -17.24 -7.35
CA TYR A 814 7.58 -18.11 -7.69
C TYR A 814 8.42 -17.43 -8.76
N GLN A 815 9.69 -17.22 -8.46
CA GLN A 815 10.61 -16.57 -9.36
C GLN A 815 11.71 -17.54 -9.80
N GLU A 816 11.90 -17.64 -11.12
CA GLU A 816 12.94 -18.45 -11.73
C GLU A 816 13.59 -17.71 -12.91
N GLY A 817 14.84 -17.34 -12.75
CA GLY A 817 15.53 -16.52 -13.75
C GLY A 817 14.83 -15.20 -14.02
N ARG A 818 14.44 -14.99 -15.26
CA ARG A 818 13.72 -13.80 -15.72
C ARG A 818 12.21 -13.93 -15.60
N TRP A 819 11.71 -15.10 -15.20
CA TRP A 819 10.29 -15.38 -15.08
C TRP A 819 9.81 -15.23 -13.66
N THR A 820 8.68 -14.58 -13.49
CA THR A 820 7.93 -14.57 -12.23
C THR A 820 6.53 -15.06 -12.48
N PHE A 821 6.13 -16.07 -11.73
CA PHE A 821 4.78 -16.63 -11.72
C PHE A 821 4.11 -16.20 -10.43
N SER A 822 2.89 -15.72 -10.52
CA SER A 822 2.11 -15.32 -9.35
C SER A 822 0.69 -15.83 -9.40
N ALA A 823 0.13 -16.15 -8.23
CA ALA A 823 -1.26 -16.55 -8.08
C ALA A 823 -1.83 -15.97 -6.79
N THR A 824 -3.04 -15.45 -6.89
CA THR A 824 -3.79 -14.87 -5.76
C THR A 824 -5.16 -15.51 -5.68
N TRP A 825 -5.49 -16.12 -4.56
CA TRP A 825 -6.82 -16.63 -4.29
C TRP A 825 -7.46 -15.90 -3.12
N ILE A 826 -8.68 -15.42 -3.34
CA ILE A 826 -9.48 -14.71 -2.34
C ILE A 826 -10.79 -15.47 -2.16
N TYR A 827 -11.16 -15.70 -0.92
CA TYR A 827 -12.47 -16.19 -0.52
C TYR A 827 -13.03 -15.28 0.58
N ALA A 828 -14.29 -14.85 0.44
CA ALA A 828 -14.98 -14.04 1.44
C ALA A 828 -16.44 -14.48 1.59
N SER A 829 -16.95 -14.55 2.81
CA SER A 829 -18.37 -14.73 3.05
C SER A 829 -19.16 -13.55 2.50
N GLY A 830 -20.42 -13.81 2.06
CA GLY A 830 -21.27 -12.81 1.42
C GLY A 830 -21.51 -11.59 2.32
N ARG A 831 -21.49 -10.40 1.72
CA ARG A 831 -21.85 -9.13 2.37
C ARG A 831 -23.35 -9.07 2.61
N PRO A 832 -23.80 -8.38 3.71
CA PRO A 832 -25.22 -8.18 3.95
C PRO A 832 -25.80 -7.10 3.02
N TYR A 833 -27.09 -7.17 2.78
CA TYR A 833 -27.86 -6.17 2.04
C TYR A 833 -29.30 -6.14 2.52
N THR A 834 -30.01 -5.03 2.20
CA THR A 834 -31.44 -4.87 2.47
C THR A 834 -32.23 -5.35 1.26
N ALA A 835 -33.20 -6.25 1.46
CA ALA A 835 -34.03 -6.79 0.38
C ALA A 835 -35.50 -6.37 0.53
N PRO A 836 -36.20 -6.10 -0.58
CA PRO A 836 -37.66 -6.07 -0.57
C PRO A 836 -38.21 -7.48 -0.31
N VAL A 837 -39.17 -7.59 0.60
CA VAL A 837 -39.84 -8.84 0.95
C VAL A 837 -41.22 -8.95 0.31
N GLY A 838 -41.70 -7.88 -0.33
CA GLY A 838 -42.96 -7.81 -1.02
C GLY A 838 -43.22 -6.44 -1.64
N SER A 839 -44.41 -6.26 -2.18
CA SER A 839 -44.91 -4.97 -2.65
C SER A 839 -46.36 -4.77 -2.19
N TYR A 840 -46.76 -3.52 -2.07
CA TYR A 840 -48.13 -3.13 -1.83
C TYR A 840 -48.52 -1.99 -2.77
N THR A 841 -49.77 -1.96 -3.12
CA THR A 841 -50.32 -1.02 -4.09
C THR A 841 -51.25 -0.04 -3.40
N ILE A 842 -51.09 1.25 -3.63
CA ILE A 842 -51.95 2.31 -3.17
C ILE A 842 -52.68 2.91 -4.34
N ASN A 843 -54.00 2.96 -4.26
CA ASN A 843 -54.85 3.72 -5.19
C ASN A 843 -54.92 5.17 -4.73
N ARG A 844 -54.35 6.09 -5.46
CA ARG A 844 -54.47 7.52 -5.21
C ARG A 844 -55.66 8.07 -5.96
N ALA A 845 -56.55 8.76 -5.25
CA ALA A 845 -57.71 9.43 -5.88
C ALA A 845 -57.22 10.46 -6.90
N GLY A 846 -57.51 10.25 -8.19
CA GLY A 846 -57.18 11.17 -9.27
C GLY A 846 -55.83 10.97 -9.96
N SER A 847 -54.94 10.07 -9.48
CA SER A 847 -53.60 9.87 -10.07
C SER A 847 -53.22 8.41 -10.38
N GLY A 848 -54.18 7.47 -10.24
CA GLY A 848 -53.96 6.06 -10.53
C GLY A 848 -53.35 5.23 -9.42
N THR A 849 -52.79 4.07 -9.75
CA THR A 849 -52.32 3.05 -8.81
C THR A 849 -50.79 3.14 -8.72
N GLU A 850 -50.23 3.31 -7.55
CA GLU A 850 -48.79 3.27 -7.31
C GLU A 850 -48.41 2.06 -6.44
N THR A 851 -47.39 1.33 -6.84
CA THR A 851 -46.88 0.16 -6.12
C THR A 851 -45.57 0.47 -5.45
N TYR A 852 -45.44 0.12 -4.18
CA TYR A 852 -44.28 0.37 -3.32
C TYR A 852 -43.68 -0.93 -2.84
N PHE A 853 -42.36 -0.93 -2.58
CA PHE A 853 -41.71 -2.06 -1.94
C PHE A 853 -41.99 -2.12 -0.44
N VAL A 854 -42.18 -3.32 0.07
CA VAL A 854 -42.07 -3.64 1.50
C VAL A 854 -40.65 -4.16 1.70
N VAL A 855 -39.82 -3.43 2.43
CA VAL A 855 -38.46 -3.82 2.70
C VAL A 855 -38.30 -4.64 3.96
N SER A 856 -37.37 -5.60 3.97
CA SER A 856 -36.93 -6.33 5.14
C SER A 856 -36.28 -5.39 6.18
N GLY A 857 -35.90 -5.92 7.31
CA GLY A 857 -34.99 -5.20 8.22
C GLY A 857 -33.69 -4.81 7.50
N LYS A 858 -33.02 -3.76 8.00
CA LYS A 858 -31.77 -3.25 7.40
C LYS A 858 -30.70 -4.34 7.39
N ASN A 859 -30.14 -4.66 6.20
CA ASN A 859 -29.02 -5.59 5.99
C ASN A 859 -29.24 -7.01 6.57
N THR A 860 -30.46 -7.54 6.50
CA THR A 860 -30.79 -8.88 7.02
C THR A 860 -30.41 -10.02 6.07
N GLU A 861 -30.37 -9.76 4.77
CA GLU A 861 -30.01 -10.74 3.77
C GLU A 861 -28.50 -10.71 3.46
N ARG A 862 -27.96 -11.83 2.92
CA ARG A 862 -26.56 -11.91 2.51
C ARG A 862 -26.43 -12.43 1.08
N PHE A 863 -25.50 -11.83 0.33
CA PHE A 863 -25.06 -12.35 -0.96
C PHE A 863 -24.39 -13.72 -0.81
N LYS A 864 -24.26 -14.43 -1.93
CA LYS A 864 -23.45 -15.66 -2.01
C LYS A 864 -21.99 -15.35 -1.70
N ALA A 865 -21.25 -16.36 -1.23
CA ALA A 865 -19.82 -16.21 -0.97
C ALA A 865 -19.08 -15.77 -2.24
N TYR A 866 -18.25 -14.76 -2.07
CA TYR A 866 -17.31 -14.26 -3.06
C TYR A 866 -16.06 -15.13 -3.10
N HIS A 867 -15.60 -15.54 -4.27
CA HIS A 867 -14.26 -16.11 -4.41
C HIS A 867 -13.71 -15.92 -5.83
N ARG A 868 -12.39 -15.78 -5.92
CA ARG A 868 -11.69 -15.48 -7.17
C ARG A 868 -10.27 -16.02 -7.13
N LEU A 869 -9.81 -16.55 -8.26
CA LEU A 869 -8.41 -16.90 -8.51
C LEU A 869 -7.87 -16.03 -9.63
N ASP A 870 -6.78 -15.33 -9.37
CA ASP A 870 -6.04 -14.54 -10.34
C ASP A 870 -4.65 -15.15 -10.50
N ALA A 871 -4.07 -15.08 -11.70
CA ALA A 871 -2.67 -15.45 -11.92
C ALA A 871 -1.99 -14.46 -12.85
N ALA A 872 -0.67 -14.36 -12.76
CA ALA A 872 0.11 -13.60 -13.71
C ALA A 872 1.47 -14.28 -13.97
N ILE A 873 1.99 -14.01 -15.17
CA ILE A 873 3.31 -14.42 -15.63
C ILE A 873 4.02 -13.14 -16.08
N THR A 874 5.17 -12.83 -15.51
CA THR A 874 5.96 -11.66 -15.86
C THR A 874 7.34 -12.11 -16.33
N TYR A 875 7.81 -11.54 -17.44
CA TYR A 875 9.15 -11.75 -18.00
C TYR A 875 9.95 -10.45 -17.97
N ASP A 876 11.12 -10.48 -17.35
CA ASP A 876 12.01 -9.33 -17.24
C ASP A 876 12.89 -9.17 -18.48
N LEU A 877 12.84 -7.98 -19.08
CA LEU A 877 13.67 -7.57 -20.21
C LEU A 877 15.00 -7.02 -19.67
N ILE A 878 16.11 -7.72 -19.93
CA ILE A 878 17.44 -7.36 -19.43
C ILE A 878 18.33 -7.05 -20.62
N ARG A 879 18.94 -5.85 -20.64
CA ARG A 879 19.88 -5.42 -21.70
C ARG A 879 21.30 -5.94 -21.47
N THR A 880 21.73 -5.94 -20.21
CA THR A 880 23.01 -6.48 -19.75
C THR A 880 22.76 -7.35 -18.54
N SER A 881 23.75 -8.15 -18.10
CA SER A 881 23.61 -9.05 -16.95
C SER A 881 23.10 -8.36 -15.66
N THR A 882 23.18 -7.03 -15.59
CA THR A 882 22.82 -6.23 -14.40
C THR A 882 21.77 -5.15 -14.65
N LYS A 883 21.44 -4.76 -15.90
CA LYS A 883 20.52 -3.66 -16.17
C LYS A 883 19.19 -4.15 -16.75
N LYS A 884 18.15 -4.15 -15.91
CA LYS A 884 16.76 -4.35 -16.33
C LYS A 884 16.27 -3.11 -17.08
N VAL A 885 15.75 -3.30 -18.31
CA VAL A 885 15.19 -2.25 -19.16
C VAL A 885 13.66 -2.31 -19.26
N GLY A 886 13.02 -3.28 -18.64
CA GLY A 886 11.58 -3.40 -18.67
C GLY A 886 11.07 -4.77 -18.29
N SER A 887 9.76 -4.97 -18.50
CA SER A 887 9.11 -6.27 -18.32
C SER A 887 7.87 -6.39 -19.21
N ILE A 888 7.52 -7.61 -19.57
CA ILE A 888 6.24 -7.97 -20.20
C ILE A 888 5.48 -8.84 -19.23
N GLY A 889 4.22 -8.53 -18.97
CA GLY A 889 3.36 -9.25 -18.04
C GLY A 889 2.03 -9.65 -18.66
N PHE A 890 1.64 -10.91 -18.45
CA PHE A 890 0.31 -11.43 -18.74
C PHE A 890 -0.39 -11.70 -17.43
N SER A 891 -1.57 -11.14 -17.24
CA SER A 891 -2.39 -11.35 -16.05
C SER A 891 -3.76 -11.90 -16.46
N PHE A 892 -4.26 -12.82 -15.65
CA PHE A 892 -5.57 -13.43 -15.81
C PHE A 892 -6.35 -13.22 -14.51
N PHE A 893 -7.34 -12.36 -14.58
CA PHE A 893 -8.23 -12.08 -13.48
C PHE A 893 -9.44 -13.02 -13.53
N ASN A 894 -9.84 -13.58 -12.39
CA ASN A 894 -10.96 -14.50 -12.26
C ASN A 894 -10.89 -15.69 -13.24
N ILE A 895 -9.81 -16.47 -13.15
CA ILE A 895 -9.47 -17.54 -14.14
C ILE A 895 -10.61 -18.52 -14.36
N TYR A 896 -11.33 -18.91 -13.32
CA TYR A 896 -12.43 -19.86 -13.42
C TYR A 896 -13.81 -19.19 -13.68
N ASN A 897 -13.80 -17.92 -14.08
CA ASN A 897 -14.98 -17.15 -14.52
C ASN A 897 -16.15 -17.20 -13.53
N ARG A 898 -15.89 -17.07 -12.23
CA ARG A 898 -16.93 -17.05 -11.20
C ARG A 898 -17.81 -15.80 -11.37
N SER A 899 -19.12 -16.00 -11.35
CA SER A 899 -20.10 -14.91 -11.23
C SER A 899 -20.19 -14.50 -9.76
N ASN A 900 -19.48 -13.42 -9.39
CA ASN A 900 -19.54 -12.82 -8.07
C ASN A 900 -20.54 -11.65 -8.11
N THR A 901 -21.55 -11.64 -7.27
CA THR A 901 -22.57 -10.60 -7.25
C THR A 901 -21.99 -9.30 -6.69
N TRP A 902 -22.14 -8.22 -7.43
CA TRP A 902 -21.78 -6.87 -7.03
C TRP A 902 -22.92 -6.23 -6.22
N TYR A 903 -24.10 -6.11 -6.84
CA TYR A 903 -25.33 -5.65 -6.20
C TYR A 903 -26.53 -6.33 -6.85
N ARG A 904 -27.70 -6.14 -6.25
CA ARG A 904 -28.96 -6.67 -6.76
C ARG A 904 -29.91 -5.52 -7.04
N GLU A 905 -30.40 -5.47 -8.26
CA GLU A 905 -31.46 -4.54 -8.66
C GLU A 905 -32.82 -5.16 -8.43
N TYR A 906 -33.77 -4.31 -8.09
CA TYR A 906 -35.16 -4.70 -7.91
C TYR A 906 -36.04 -3.85 -8.78
N SER A 907 -37.01 -4.48 -9.44
CA SER A 907 -38.05 -3.81 -10.20
C SER A 907 -39.41 -4.41 -9.86
N ILE A 908 -40.46 -3.62 -10.06
CA ILE A 908 -41.83 -4.10 -9.93
C ILE A 908 -42.39 -4.25 -11.34
N GLN A 909 -42.80 -5.48 -11.70
CA GLN A 909 -43.48 -5.78 -12.97
C GLN A 909 -44.84 -6.45 -12.67
N GLY A 910 -45.92 -5.79 -13.04
CA GLY A 910 -47.24 -6.18 -12.54
C GLY A 910 -47.26 -6.10 -11.02
N ASN A 911 -47.67 -6.93 -10.22
CA ASN A 911 -47.61 -6.90 -8.74
C ASN A 911 -46.44 -7.75 -8.16
N GLN A 912 -45.44 -8.11 -8.99
CA GLN A 912 -44.33 -8.96 -8.55
C GLN A 912 -43.02 -8.17 -8.45
N VAL A 913 -42.26 -8.45 -7.41
CA VAL A 913 -40.89 -7.96 -7.23
C VAL A 913 -39.94 -8.86 -8.02
N ILE A 914 -39.31 -8.32 -9.04
CA ILE A 914 -38.29 -9.01 -9.83
C ILE A 914 -36.93 -8.55 -9.35
N SER A 915 -36.00 -9.50 -9.14
CA SER A 915 -34.62 -9.20 -8.74
C SER A 915 -33.63 -9.66 -9.80
N THR A 916 -32.65 -8.82 -10.11
CA THR A 916 -31.57 -9.11 -11.06
C THR A 916 -30.22 -8.95 -10.39
N ASP A 917 -29.39 -10.00 -10.40
CA ASP A 917 -28.02 -9.93 -9.88
C ASP A 917 -27.08 -9.28 -10.90
N VAL A 918 -26.50 -8.16 -10.51
CA VAL A 918 -25.42 -7.51 -11.25
C VAL A 918 -24.09 -8.06 -10.73
N ASN A 919 -23.30 -8.66 -11.62
CA ASN A 919 -22.08 -9.34 -11.25
C ASN A 919 -20.84 -8.51 -11.57
N TYR A 920 -19.79 -8.69 -10.77
CA TYR A 920 -18.44 -8.19 -11.03
C TYR A 920 -17.84 -8.77 -12.32
N LEU A 921 -16.62 -8.39 -12.64
CA LEU A 921 -15.93 -8.87 -13.82
C LEU A 921 -15.73 -10.40 -13.77
N GLY A 922 -16.05 -11.08 -14.88
CA GLY A 922 -15.71 -12.47 -15.10
C GLY A 922 -14.24 -12.63 -15.49
N PHE A 923 -13.92 -13.73 -16.18
CA PHE A 923 -12.58 -13.97 -16.73
C PHE A 923 -12.09 -12.75 -17.54
N THR A 924 -10.99 -12.15 -17.12
CA THR A 924 -10.46 -10.92 -17.73
C THR A 924 -8.95 -11.03 -17.93
N PRO A 925 -8.49 -11.26 -19.16
CA PRO A 925 -7.07 -11.23 -19.49
C PRO A 925 -6.57 -9.79 -19.59
N ASN A 926 -5.30 -9.58 -19.24
CA ASN A 926 -4.60 -8.32 -19.38
C ASN A 926 -3.16 -8.53 -19.83
N LEU A 927 -2.64 -7.58 -20.61
CA LEU A 927 -1.26 -7.51 -21.07
C LEU A 927 -0.65 -6.19 -20.60
N THR A 928 0.56 -6.24 -20.08
CA THR A 928 1.31 -5.06 -19.66
C THR A 928 2.72 -5.09 -20.27
N LEU A 929 3.18 -3.94 -20.75
CA LEU A 929 4.55 -3.71 -21.21
C LEU A 929 5.11 -2.52 -20.43
N SER A 930 6.22 -2.71 -19.75
CA SER A 930 6.96 -1.67 -19.04
C SER A 930 8.35 -1.53 -19.65
N LEU A 931 8.72 -0.32 -20.03
CA LEU A 931 10.03 0.01 -20.59
C LEU A 931 10.67 1.16 -19.82
N LYS A 932 11.98 1.08 -19.57
CA LYS A 932 12.74 2.11 -18.84
C LYS A 932 14.11 2.31 -19.50
N TRP A 933 14.49 3.57 -19.71
CA TRP A 933 15.76 4.01 -20.29
C TRP A 933 16.67 4.75 -19.32
#